data_87fc8c76d32c990324497cfeb94a9195
#
_entry.id   87fc8c76d32c990324497cfeb94a9195
#
_cell.length_a   1.000
_cell.length_b   1.000
_cell.length_c   1.000
_cell.angle_alpha   90.00
_cell.angle_beta   90.00
_cell.angle_gamma   90.00
#
_symmetry.space_group_name_H-M   'P 1'
#
loop_
_entity.id
_entity.type
_entity.pdbx_description
1 polymer ?
#
loop_
_entity_poly.entity_id
_entity_poly.type
_entity_poly.pdbx_seq_one_letter_code
_entity_poly.pdbx_strand_id
1 'polypeptide(L)'
;MTPHDVAIVGMACVFPKAPDLATYWRNIRDGVDCITDVPAARWDPLYYDPKSTAPDRFYARRGGFIDDYATFDPAAFGVMPIAAKGAEPEQFLALQTAVAALSDAGYAERAFPRGRTNVILGRGNYLGPAMLRLVNVTRGAEQLLANLRQLVPALGAAELDAIKREFQKACGTYGPDTAIGLVPNLVASRIANRLDLGGAAYTIDAACASTLIAVDQACRQLGSGLADMALCGGVHLCQDPAFWSVFTQLGALSRSEQIRPFDEHADGLLIGEGLGMVVLKRLADARADGDRIYAVIRGSGTASDGRDVSLMTPRVDGQVLALTRAWQDAGIDPSRLGLLEAHGTGTPAGDAAEIETLARVFGPARSEEERIPIGSVKSMIGHTMPAAGAAGLIKTALAVYHGVRPPTLHCDAPNGALRNTRFRIATRAEPWDVALRCAAVNAFGFGGINAHVILESEDVRTAPVARGRSRAVPDAEHALLIAAPSQDALLEALAAGSSGGSGEWRAAILDPTPKRLAAARAAIASGRPRHGRDGIYFSPRGLLTQGGKIAFVFPGVEAAFAPRIDDIATHFNLPLPDLRASDLAYQGVSVGRLNMFMYRVMSELGCRPHAVAGHSIGEWCGMLACGMFGAVSVEQVLGVLKPGSLRIAEVTYIAAGAGAARLESIVRELPDVAISHDNCIHQSIVCAPEAQVEPLLERLRRERILYEVLPFRSGFHSSALAKHVDSFADNLARLPLHVANLPLWSATTCTPYPDAPADIAALFLRHLVEPVRFRELILAMYDDGVRVFVQLGTGSTMSFVDDVLLNRPHHAIPLVVAQRPGMDQLRRAGAALFVEGASLDLARIGLMKPGAAPREAHPMKLELGVPLIRLEHAPLIQPTSSPALRPESSRTLATTAHNAVLDQFDASLREIADAQQAVAQALAKLDKAPPATTRADERVDRLVLSVDTFPELIDHALIPQPNDWPDLADRAPAVPMTMSIALMREAAQRLDPQRVAVRVENVQANTWLYTEPALEVDMRAKR
;
A
#
# COMPACT_ATOMS: atom_id res chain seq x y z
N MET A 1 9.56 5.78 -32.01
CA MET A 1 9.35 4.65 -31.08
C MET A 1 10.16 3.51 -31.63
N THR A 2 11.17 3.08 -30.89
CA THR A 2 11.88 1.85 -31.24
C THR A 2 10.99 0.65 -30.93
N PRO A 3 11.08 -0.49 -31.66
CA PRO A 3 10.25 -1.66 -31.39
C PRO A 3 10.45 -2.28 -30.00
N HIS A 4 11.33 -1.73 -29.18
CA HIS A 4 11.83 -2.30 -27.93
C HIS A 4 11.39 -1.54 -26.66
N ASP A 5 10.61 -0.46 -26.76
CA ASP A 5 10.14 0.28 -25.58
C ASP A 5 9.21 -0.59 -24.72
N VAL A 6 9.60 -0.86 -23.49
CA VAL A 6 8.87 -1.70 -22.55
C VAL A 6 8.44 -0.91 -21.32
N ALA A 7 7.15 -0.93 -21.00
CA ALA A 7 6.58 -0.25 -19.85
C ALA A 7 6.63 -1.13 -18.60
N ILE A 8 7.02 -0.55 -17.45
CA ILE A 8 6.82 -1.13 -16.13
C ILE A 8 5.43 -0.68 -15.66
N VAL A 9 4.46 -1.61 -15.65
CA VAL A 9 3.05 -1.30 -15.36
C VAL A 9 2.62 -1.67 -13.95
N GLY A 10 3.38 -2.51 -13.26
CA GLY A 10 3.16 -2.87 -11.87
C GLY A 10 4.42 -3.35 -11.18
N MET A 11 4.48 -3.19 -9.86
CA MET A 11 5.63 -3.59 -9.05
C MET A 11 5.18 -4.05 -7.66
N ALA A 12 5.94 -4.98 -7.08
CA ALA A 12 5.82 -5.33 -5.66
C ALA A 12 7.18 -5.80 -5.12
N CYS A 13 7.39 -5.65 -3.83
CA CYS A 13 8.63 -6.08 -3.18
C CYS A 13 8.43 -6.35 -1.69
N VAL A 14 9.35 -7.16 -1.15
CA VAL A 14 9.58 -7.32 0.29
C VAL A 14 11.08 -7.20 0.52
N PHE A 15 11.50 -6.16 1.24
CA PHE A 15 12.89 -5.89 1.61
C PHE A 15 13.01 -5.56 3.09
N PRO A 16 14.21 -5.49 3.68
CA PRO A 16 14.39 -5.15 5.09
C PRO A 16 13.61 -3.89 5.51
N LYS A 17 12.84 -3.99 6.60
CA LYS A 17 11.89 -2.97 7.10
C LYS A 17 10.86 -2.47 6.08
N ALA A 18 10.62 -3.23 5.01
CA ALA A 18 9.68 -2.86 3.96
C ALA A 18 8.84 -4.07 3.49
N PRO A 19 7.66 -4.30 4.08
CA PRO A 19 6.77 -5.40 3.69
C PRO A 19 6.07 -5.17 2.35
N ASP A 20 6.10 -3.95 1.83
CA ASP A 20 5.40 -3.53 0.62
C ASP A 20 6.12 -2.40 -0.12
N LEU A 21 5.64 -2.12 -1.34
CA LEU A 21 6.20 -1.11 -2.25
C LEU A 21 6.14 0.31 -1.67
N ALA A 22 5.07 0.67 -0.97
CA ALA A 22 4.87 2.01 -0.43
C ALA A 22 5.84 2.28 0.74
N THR A 23 6.01 1.31 1.62
CA THR A 23 6.97 1.36 2.72
C THR A 23 8.41 1.38 2.19
N TYR A 24 8.71 0.57 1.17
CA TYR A 24 10.01 0.57 0.51
C TYR A 24 10.36 1.95 -0.05
N TRP A 25 9.45 2.60 -0.79
CA TRP A 25 9.67 3.93 -1.31
C TRP A 25 9.87 4.98 -0.22
N ARG A 26 9.03 4.94 0.83
CA ARG A 26 9.17 5.84 1.98
C ARG A 26 10.54 5.73 2.64
N ASN A 27 10.97 4.50 2.93
CA ASN A 27 12.28 4.25 3.54
C ASN A 27 13.44 4.77 2.67
N ILE A 28 13.38 4.55 1.36
CA ILE A 28 14.38 5.06 0.40
C ILE A 28 14.41 6.58 0.39
N ARG A 29 13.26 7.23 0.25
CA ARG A 29 13.14 8.68 0.19
C ARG A 29 13.64 9.35 1.47
N ASP A 30 13.30 8.76 2.60
CA ASP A 30 13.59 9.30 3.93
C ASP A 30 14.98 8.88 4.44
N GLY A 31 15.73 8.07 3.68
CA GLY A 31 17.09 7.65 4.02
C GLY A 31 17.14 6.75 5.25
N VAL A 32 16.26 5.76 5.35
CA VAL A 32 16.20 4.85 6.51
C VAL A 32 17.23 3.73 6.39
N ASP A 33 18.12 3.60 7.38
CA ASP A 33 18.99 2.43 7.53
C ASP A 33 18.18 1.23 8.01
N CYS A 34 18.08 0.22 7.16
CA CYS A 34 17.32 -1.00 7.42
C CYS A 34 18.21 -2.17 7.90
N ILE A 35 19.51 -1.96 8.08
CA ILE A 35 20.46 -2.97 8.54
C ILE A 35 20.27 -3.22 10.05
N THR A 36 20.29 -4.47 10.43
CA THR A 36 20.15 -4.92 11.83
C THR A 36 21.19 -6.00 12.18
N ASP A 37 21.32 -6.33 13.45
CA ASP A 37 22.03 -7.54 13.85
C ASP A 37 21.27 -8.76 13.35
N VAL A 38 21.99 -9.85 13.11
CA VAL A 38 21.41 -11.12 12.69
C VAL A 38 20.40 -11.63 13.72
N PRO A 39 19.18 -12.02 13.29
CA PRO A 39 18.18 -12.57 14.21
C PRO A 39 18.67 -13.88 14.86
N ALA A 40 18.43 -14.04 16.18
CA ALA A 40 18.86 -15.24 16.93
C ALA A 40 18.32 -16.57 16.37
N ALA A 41 17.21 -16.53 15.61
CA ALA A 41 16.65 -17.70 14.93
C ALA A 41 17.41 -18.11 13.66
N ARG A 42 18.33 -17.27 13.16
CA ARG A 42 19.09 -17.55 11.93
C ARG A 42 20.34 -18.37 12.19
N TRP A 43 21.17 -17.94 13.11
CA TRP A 43 22.36 -18.67 13.51
C TRP A 43 22.81 -18.36 14.93
N ASP A 44 23.54 -19.32 15.53
CA ASP A 44 23.98 -19.28 16.93
C ASP A 44 25.08 -18.20 17.11
N PRO A 45 25.10 -17.45 18.22
CA PRO A 45 26.16 -16.49 18.55
C PRO A 45 27.57 -17.03 18.48
N LEU A 46 27.76 -18.34 18.62
CA LEU A 46 29.09 -19.00 18.52
C LEU A 46 29.78 -18.75 17.16
N TYR A 47 29.02 -18.49 16.10
CA TYR A 47 29.59 -18.20 14.77
C TYR A 47 30.28 -16.84 14.68
N TYR A 48 29.95 -15.89 15.56
CA TYR A 48 30.57 -14.57 15.57
C TYR A 48 31.85 -14.53 16.37
N ASP A 49 32.98 -14.39 15.67
CA ASP A 49 34.29 -14.15 16.26
C ASP A 49 35.14 -13.27 15.33
N PRO A 50 35.20 -11.93 15.59
CA PRO A 50 35.90 -10.99 14.72
C PRO A 50 37.43 -11.20 14.67
N LYS A 51 38.00 -12.02 15.52
CA LYS A 51 39.45 -12.34 15.57
C LYS A 51 39.80 -13.64 14.89
N SER A 52 38.82 -14.53 14.69
CA SER A 52 39.06 -15.85 14.11
C SER A 52 39.21 -15.78 12.59
N THR A 53 40.03 -16.70 12.03
CA THR A 53 40.11 -16.96 10.59
C THR A 53 39.54 -18.33 10.22
N ALA A 54 38.93 -19.02 11.17
CA ALA A 54 38.32 -20.31 10.91
C ALA A 54 37.13 -20.16 9.93
N PRO A 55 36.90 -21.17 9.08
CA PRO A 55 35.85 -21.08 8.05
C PRO A 55 34.40 -21.01 8.63
N ASP A 56 34.25 -21.41 9.88
CA ASP A 56 32.99 -21.39 10.61
C ASP A 56 32.91 -20.25 11.64
N ARG A 57 33.69 -19.19 11.49
CA ARG A 57 33.66 -17.97 12.30
C ARG A 57 33.58 -16.74 11.41
N PHE A 58 32.72 -15.80 11.80
CA PHE A 58 32.44 -14.60 11.00
C PHE A 58 32.87 -13.36 11.78
N TYR A 59 33.45 -12.39 11.07
CA TYR A 59 33.88 -11.13 11.67
C TYR A 59 32.82 -10.02 11.59
N ALA A 60 31.71 -10.25 10.89
CA ALA A 60 30.56 -9.36 10.81
C ALA A 60 29.27 -10.12 11.21
N ARG A 61 28.29 -9.41 11.80
CA ARG A 61 27.01 -9.99 12.23
C ARG A 61 25.79 -9.15 11.85
N ARG A 62 26.01 -8.06 11.10
CA ARG A 62 24.92 -7.18 10.65
C ARG A 62 24.57 -7.47 9.20
N GLY A 63 23.29 -7.31 8.88
CA GLY A 63 22.76 -7.54 7.54
C GLY A 63 21.32 -7.04 7.40
N GLY A 64 20.73 -7.23 6.22
CA GLY A 64 19.35 -6.92 5.95
C GLY A 64 18.46 -8.16 6.04
N PHE A 65 17.48 -8.22 6.95
CA PHE A 65 16.64 -9.39 7.22
C PHE A 65 15.15 -9.07 7.03
N ILE A 66 14.35 -10.08 6.60
CA ILE A 66 12.92 -9.97 6.39
C ILE A 66 12.07 -10.94 7.23
N ASP A 67 12.62 -11.50 8.31
CA ASP A 67 11.98 -12.52 9.16
C ASP A 67 10.58 -12.11 9.65
N ASP A 68 10.38 -10.82 9.93
CA ASP A 68 9.10 -10.29 10.41
C ASP A 68 8.00 -10.34 9.33
N TYR A 69 8.37 -10.42 8.06
CA TYR A 69 7.46 -10.38 6.90
C TYR A 69 7.36 -11.73 6.20
N ALA A 70 8.11 -12.74 6.64
CA ALA A 70 8.11 -14.07 6.06
C ALA A 70 6.86 -14.85 6.47
N THR A 71 5.70 -14.40 6.02
CA THR A 71 4.40 -15.02 6.28
C THR A 71 3.70 -15.37 4.97
N PHE A 72 2.99 -16.49 4.94
CA PHE A 72 2.27 -16.97 3.78
C PHE A 72 0.95 -17.61 4.20
N ASP A 73 -0.13 -17.31 3.50
CA ASP A 73 -1.41 -17.98 3.68
C ASP A 73 -1.59 -19.08 2.62
N PRO A 74 -1.34 -20.35 2.94
CA PRO A 74 -1.44 -21.44 1.97
C PRO A 74 -2.82 -21.57 1.35
N ALA A 75 -3.87 -21.32 2.13
CA ALA A 75 -5.25 -21.48 1.69
C ALA A 75 -5.64 -20.43 0.64
N ALA A 76 -5.12 -19.19 0.76
CA ALA A 76 -5.36 -18.13 -0.21
C ALA A 76 -4.83 -18.47 -1.61
N PHE A 77 -3.79 -19.31 -1.68
CA PHE A 77 -3.14 -19.69 -2.94
C PHE A 77 -3.43 -21.16 -3.35
N GLY A 78 -4.36 -21.82 -2.68
CA GLY A 78 -4.69 -23.23 -2.97
C GLY A 78 -3.50 -24.18 -2.72
N VAL A 79 -2.61 -23.84 -1.78
CA VAL A 79 -1.47 -24.68 -1.36
C VAL A 79 -1.85 -25.42 -0.08
N MET A 80 -1.56 -26.72 0.00
CA MET A 80 -1.73 -27.42 1.26
C MET A 80 -0.69 -26.95 2.29
N PRO A 81 -1.06 -26.67 3.54
CA PRO A 81 -0.13 -26.20 4.56
C PRO A 81 1.10 -27.12 4.75
N ILE A 82 0.91 -28.44 4.63
CA ILE A 82 2.00 -29.41 4.72
C ILE A 82 3.04 -29.26 3.59
N ALA A 83 2.60 -28.86 2.39
CA ALA A 83 3.49 -28.64 1.24
C ALA A 83 4.31 -27.34 1.40
N ALA A 84 3.83 -26.39 2.22
CA ALA A 84 4.58 -25.17 2.54
C ALA A 84 5.55 -25.39 3.70
N LYS A 85 5.20 -26.27 4.64
CA LYS A 85 6.04 -26.58 5.79
C LYS A 85 7.27 -27.38 5.38
N GLY A 86 8.45 -26.79 5.51
CA GLY A 86 9.72 -27.46 5.18
C GLY A 86 10.16 -27.36 3.72
N ALA A 87 9.39 -26.74 2.82
CA ALA A 87 9.83 -26.37 1.48
C ALA A 87 10.62 -25.05 1.47
N GLU A 88 11.20 -24.68 0.32
CA GLU A 88 11.93 -23.41 0.18
C GLU A 88 10.98 -22.21 0.30
N PRO A 89 11.14 -21.32 1.29
CA PRO A 89 10.24 -20.22 1.57
C PRO A 89 10.15 -19.21 0.43
N GLU A 90 11.22 -19.07 -0.35
CA GLU A 90 11.27 -18.18 -1.51
C GLU A 90 10.18 -18.45 -2.55
N GLN A 91 9.75 -19.72 -2.71
CA GLN A 91 8.71 -20.08 -3.68
C GLN A 91 7.33 -19.48 -3.31
N PHE A 92 7.06 -19.38 -2.03
CA PHE A 92 5.79 -18.89 -1.50
C PHE A 92 5.77 -17.35 -1.44
N LEU A 93 6.86 -16.75 -0.96
CA LEU A 93 6.99 -15.30 -0.94
C LEU A 93 7.04 -14.74 -2.37
N ALA A 94 7.69 -15.43 -3.30
CA ALA A 94 7.70 -15.05 -4.72
C ALA A 94 6.30 -15.11 -5.34
N LEU A 95 5.51 -16.15 -5.05
CA LEU A 95 4.12 -16.26 -5.50
C LEU A 95 3.26 -15.12 -4.95
N GLN A 96 3.37 -14.83 -3.65
CA GLN A 96 2.65 -13.71 -3.02
C GLN A 96 3.04 -12.37 -3.63
N THR A 97 4.33 -12.14 -3.86
CA THR A 97 4.84 -10.90 -4.47
C THR A 97 4.42 -10.77 -5.94
N ALA A 98 4.36 -11.88 -6.69
CA ALA A 98 3.86 -11.89 -8.06
C ALA A 98 2.38 -11.47 -8.14
N VAL A 99 1.54 -12.00 -7.23
CA VAL A 99 0.13 -11.60 -7.13
C VAL A 99 0.01 -10.13 -6.74
N ALA A 100 0.83 -9.66 -5.79
CA ALA A 100 0.85 -8.24 -5.41
C ALA A 100 1.28 -7.33 -6.57
N ALA A 101 2.27 -7.72 -7.38
CA ALA A 101 2.69 -6.97 -8.57
C ALA A 101 1.62 -6.91 -9.66
N LEU A 102 0.91 -8.01 -9.90
CA LEU A 102 -0.24 -8.04 -10.81
C LEU A 102 -1.40 -7.19 -10.28
N SER A 103 -1.66 -7.23 -8.98
CA SER A 103 -2.66 -6.37 -8.33
C SER A 103 -2.29 -4.90 -8.46
N ASP A 104 -1.04 -4.55 -8.23
CA ASP A 104 -0.52 -3.19 -8.41
C ASP A 104 -0.65 -2.70 -9.86
N ALA A 105 -0.43 -3.60 -10.85
CA ALA A 105 -0.70 -3.34 -12.27
C ALA A 105 -2.20 -3.26 -12.61
N GLY A 106 -3.09 -3.55 -11.63
CA GLY A 106 -4.54 -3.57 -11.81
C GLY A 106 -5.08 -4.81 -12.50
N TYR A 107 -4.36 -5.92 -12.47
CA TYR A 107 -4.76 -7.21 -13.05
C TYR A 107 -5.29 -8.21 -12.01
N ALA A 108 -5.63 -7.75 -10.80
CA ALA A 108 -6.29 -8.60 -9.81
C ALA A 108 -7.63 -9.16 -10.33
N GLU A 109 -8.42 -8.30 -10.98
CA GLU A 109 -9.76 -8.63 -11.50
C GLU A 109 -9.87 -8.44 -13.03
N ARG A 110 -8.95 -7.70 -13.64
CA ARG A 110 -8.92 -7.46 -15.07
C ARG A 110 -8.29 -8.64 -15.81
N ALA A 111 -8.91 -9.08 -16.90
CA ALA A 111 -8.34 -10.09 -17.76
C ALA A 111 -6.99 -9.62 -18.37
N PHE A 112 -6.05 -10.52 -18.49
CA PHE A 112 -4.76 -10.31 -19.14
C PHE A 112 -4.33 -11.57 -19.94
N PRO A 113 -3.36 -11.49 -20.84
CA PRO A 113 -3.00 -12.58 -21.74
C PRO A 113 -2.23 -13.71 -21.02
N ARG A 114 -2.91 -14.48 -20.14
CA ARG A 114 -2.29 -15.55 -19.33
C ARG A 114 -1.49 -16.52 -20.15
N GLY A 115 -2.02 -16.99 -21.29
CA GLY A 115 -1.34 -17.92 -22.20
C GLY A 115 -0.05 -17.41 -22.84
N ARG A 116 0.18 -16.08 -22.79
CA ARG A 116 1.36 -15.39 -23.36
C ARG A 116 2.05 -14.49 -22.33
N THR A 117 1.89 -14.83 -21.04
CA THR A 117 2.56 -14.18 -19.91
C THR A 117 3.71 -15.05 -19.43
N ASN A 118 4.93 -14.53 -19.53
CA ASN A 118 6.15 -15.19 -19.10
C ASN A 118 6.46 -14.90 -17.62
N VAL A 119 7.20 -15.81 -16.97
CA VAL A 119 7.76 -15.63 -15.61
C VAL A 119 9.27 -15.86 -15.66
N ILE A 120 10.07 -14.81 -15.49
CA ILE A 120 11.53 -14.87 -15.60
C ILE A 120 12.14 -14.25 -14.32
N LEU A 121 12.77 -15.09 -13.49
CA LEU A 121 13.25 -14.65 -12.17
C LEU A 121 14.75 -14.87 -12.00
N GLY A 122 15.43 -13.84 -11.54
CA GLY A 122 16.81 -13.94 -11.04
C GLY A 122 16.84 -14.69 -9.71
N ARG A 123 17.58 -15.80 -9.64
CA ARG A 123 17.74 -16.62 -8.43
C ARG A 123 19.11 -17.28 -8.45
N GLY A 124 19.84 -17.19 -7.34
CA GLY A 124 21.09 -17.91 -7.15
C GLY A 124 20.87 -19.35 -6.67
N ASN A 125 21.81 -20.22 -6.96
CA ASN A 125 21.76 -21.63 -6.54
C ASN A 125 22.45 -21.83 -5.17
N TYR A 126 22.12 -21.01 -4.17
CA TYR A 126 22.61 -21.16 -2.81
C TYR A 126 21.74 -22.12 -1.99
N LEU A 127 22.32 -22.68 -0.91
CA LEU A 127 21.59 -23.58 -0.02
C LEU A 127 20.54 -22.83 0.79
N GLY A 128 19.28 -23.07 0.47
CA GLY A 128 18.16 -22.59 1.26
C GLY A 128 17.84 -23.49 2.46
N PRO A 129 16.90 -23.07 3.34
CA PRO A 129 16.58 -23.82 4.56
C PRO A 129 16.13 -25.27 4.31
N ALA A 130 15.34 -25.49 3.26
CA ALA A 130 14.86 -26.84 2.96
C ALA A 130 15.97 -27.77 2.46
N MET A 131 16.89 -27.27 1.63
CA MET A 131 18.04 -28.04 1.17
C MET A 131 18.98 -28.37 2.34
N LEU A 132 19.23 -27.44 3.25
CA LEU A 132 20.03 -27.66 4.45
C LEU A 132 19.43 -28.73 5.36
N ARG A 133 18.10 -28.73 5.54
CA ARG A 133 17.40 -29.81 6.25
C ARG A 133 17.60 -31.16 5.58
N LEU A 134 17.46 -31.23 4.27
CA LEU A 134 17.71 -32.47 3.52
C LEU A 134 19.13 -32.97 3.73
N VAL A 135 20.15 -32.11 3.62
CA VAL A 135 21.55 -32.47 3.85
C VAL A 135 21.74 -33.01 5.25
N ASN A 136 21.14 -32.38 6.26
CA ASN A 136 21.24 -32.83 7.65
C ASN A 136 20.51 -34.16 7.89
N VAL A 137 19.30 -34.34 7.40
CA VAL A 137 18.48 -35.57 7.55
C VAL A 137 19.18 -36.77 6.92
N THR A 138 19.88 -36.59 5.80
CA THR A 138 20.53 -37.65 5.04
C THR A 138 22.00 -37.77 5.43
N ARG A 139 22.87 -36.92 4.88
CA ARG A 139 24.32 -36.99 5.03
C ARG A 139 24.77 -36.62 6.44
N GLY A 140 24.19 -35.57 7.06
CA GLY A 140 24.55 -35.14 8.42
C GLY A 140 24.31 -36.24 9.47
N ALA A 141 23.14 -36.89 9.40
CA ALA A 141 22.78 -37.98 10.29
C ALA A 141 23.77 -39.17 10.18
N GLU A 142 24.09 -39.59 8.97
CA GLU A 142 25.04 -40.69 8.76
C GLU A 142 26.48 -40.31 9.18
N GLN A 143 26.91 -39.08 8.91
CA GLN A 143 28.23 -38.57 9.34
C GLN A 143 28.35 -38.53 10.87
N LEU A 144 27.27 -38.07 11.55
CA LEU A 144 27.19 -38.08 13.01
C LEU A 144 27.40 -39.50 13.57
N LEU A 145 26.68 -40.49 13.02
CA LEU A 145 26.78 -41.88 13.44
C LEU A 145 28.15 -42.49 13.15
N ALA A 146 28.74 -42.20 11.97
CA ALA A 146 30.05 -42.66 11.63
C ALA A 146 31.13 -42.15 12.63
N ASN A 147 31.03 -40.87 13.03
CA ASN A 147 31.91 -40.28 14.00
C ASN A 147 31.68 -40.84 15.40
N LEU A 148 30.42 -41.01 15.85
CA LEU A 148 30.09 -41.59 17.15
C LEU A 148 30.58 -43.03 17.30
N ARG A 149 30.50 -43.85 16.24
CA ARG A 149 31.05 -45.23 16.25
C ARG A 149 32.56 -45.26 16.49
N GLN A 150 33.28 -44.24 16.00
CA GLN A 150 34.74 -44.17 16.21
C GLN A 150 35.10 -43.56 17.58
N LEU A 151 34.42 -42.49 17.99
CA LEU A 151 34.76 -41.73 19.19
C LEU A 151 34.23 -42.39 20.46
N VAL A 152 33.10 -43.12 20.37
CA VAL A 152 32.43 -43.77 21.50
C VAL A 152 32.11 -45.24 21.13
N PRO A 153 33.12 -46.14 21.06
CA PRO A 153 32.91 -47.53 20.64
C PRO A 153 31.95 -48.34 21.54
N ALA A 154 31.70 -47.83 22.75
CA ALA A 154 30.76 -48.44 23.69
C ALA A 154 29.28 -48.33 23.33
N LEU A 155 28.94 -47.45 22.38
CA LEU A 155 27.56 -47.30 21.93
C LEU A 155 27.09 -48.50 21.06
N GLY A 156 26.04 -49.15 21.48
CA GLY A 156 25.43 -50.26 20.73
C GLY A 156 24.65 -49.77 19.52
N ALA A 157 24.34 -50.71 18.61
CA ALA A 157 23.58 -50.39 17.36
C ALA A 157 22.22 -49.76 17.68
N ALA A 158 21.49 -50.20 18.70
CA ALA A 158 20.19 -49.68 19.09
C ALA A 158 20.23 -48.24 19.59
N GLU A 159 21.31 -47.89 20.33
CA GLU A 159 21.54 -46.51 20.82
C GLU A 159 21.89 -45.58 19.69
N LEU A 160 22.77 -46.01 18.77
CA LEU A 160 23.09 -45.25 17.56
C LEU A 160 21.87 -44.99 16.68
N ASP A 161 21.00 -45.99 16.49
CA ASP A 161 19.75 -45.84 15.76
C ASP A 161 18.76 -44.88 16.47
N ALA A 162 18.73 -44.89 17.80
CA ALA A 162 17.93 -43.95 18.57
C ALA A 162 18.43 -42.51 18.42
N ILE A 163 19.74 -42.28 18.49
CA ILE A 163 20.35 -40.97 18.26
C ILE A 163 20.06 -40.48 16.84
N LYS A 164 20.18 -41.35 15.84
CA LYS A 164 19.83 -41.01 14.45
C LYS A 164 18.41 -40.53 14.33
N ARG A 165 17.44 -41.30 14.85
CA ARG A 165 16.02 -40.95 14.78
C ARG A 165 15.74 -39.61 15.45
N GLU A 166 16.28 -39.36 16.66
CA GLU A 166 16.09 -38.09 17.35
C GLU A 166 16.75 -36.93 16.62
N PHE A 167 17.95 -37.12 16.05
CA PHE A 167 18.58 -36.11 15.21
C PHE A 167 17.75 -35.79 13.94
N GLN A 168 17.28 -36.82 13.23
CA GLN A 168 16.44 -36.64 12.02
C GLN A 168 15.10 -35.97 12.37
N LYS A 169 14.47 -36.32 13.50
CA LYS A 169 13.27 -35.68 14.00
C LYS A 169 13.50 -34.19 14.31
N ALA A 170 14.62 -33.85 14.94
CA ALA A 170 14.99 -32.48 15.26
C ALA A 170 15.33 -31.65 14.00
N CYS A 171 15.74 -32.28 12.90
CA CYS A 171 15.88 -31.64 11.58
C CYS A 171 14.53 -31.19 10.97
N GLY A 172 13.38 -31.70 11.47
CA GLY A 172 12.05 -31.47 10.94
C GLY A 172 11.61 -32.50 9.89
N THR A 173 10.36 -32.36 9.44
CA THR A 173 9.75 -33.32 8.50
C THR A 173 10.28 -33.13 7.08
N TYR A 174 10.65 -34.24 6.45
CA TYR A 174 11.02 -34.31 5.05
C TYR A 174 10.22 -35.44 4.38
N GLY A 175 9.57 -35.12 3.23
CA GLY A 175 8.71 -36.06 2.51
C GLY A 175 8.53 -35.66 1.05
N PRO A 176 7.67 -36.39 0.28
CA PRO A 176 7.44 -36.11 -1.13
C PRO A 176 7.01 -34.68 -1.44
N ASP A 177 6.14 -34.10 -0.57
CA ASP A 177 5.63 -32.74 -0.76
C ASP A 177 6.71 -31.66 -0.59
N THR A 178 7.73 -31.93 0.21
CA THR A 178 8.87 -31.01 0.40
C THR A 178 9.98 -31.28 -0.61
N ALA A 179 10.16 -32.52 -1.04
CA ALA A 179 11.21 -32.92 -1.98
C ALA A 179 11.11 -32.18 -3.32
N ILE A 180 9.92 -32.08 -3.88
CA ILE A 180 9.69 -31.32 -5.12
C ILE A 180 10.04 -29.83 -4.96
N GLY A 181 9.85 -29.26 -3.75
CA GLY A 181 10.18 -27.89 -3.45
C GLY A 181 11.67 -27.53 -3.54
N LEU A 182 12.55 -28.51 -3.66
CA LEU A 182 14.00 -28.32 -3.78
C LEU A 182 14.49 -28.03 -5.20
N VAL A 183 13.62 -28.22 -6.22
CA VAL A 183 13.98 -27.92 -7.61
C VAL A 183 14.08 -26.42 -7.83
N PRO A 184 15.24 -25.85 -8.25
CA PRO A 184 15.46 -24.38 -8.31
C PRO A 184 14.44 -23.64 -9.16
N ASN A 185 14.00 -24.21 -10.28
CA ASN A 185 13.03 -23.59 -11.20
C ASN A 185 11.61 -23.46 -10.61
N LEU A 186 11.30 -24.15 -9.54
CA LEU A 186 9.94 -24.14 -8.99
C LEU A 186 9.51 -22.79 -8.43
N VAL A 187 10.43 -21.88 -8.15
CA VAL A 187 10.08 -20.48 -7.82
C VAL A 187 9.27 -19.85 -8.96
N ALA A 188 9.72 -19.98 -10.21
CA ALA A 188 9.00 -19.47 -11.38
C ALA A 188 7.81 -20.36 -11.77
N SER A 189 8.00 -21.69 -11.78
CA SER A 189 6.97 -22.66 -12.20
C SER A 189 5.76 -22.67 -11.24
N ARG A 190 5.96 -22.43 -9.94
CA ARG A 190 4.85 -22.33 -8.97
C ARG A 190 3.98 -21.12 -9.25
N ILE A 191 4.58 -19.96 -9.60
CA ILE A 191 3.85 -18.77 -10.02
C ILE A 191 3.04 -19.08 -11.28
N ALA A 192 3.65 -19.65 -12.31
CA ALA A 192 2.97 -19.99 -13.55
C ALA A 192 1.81 -20.99 -13.32
N ASN A 193 2.03 -22.03 -12.50
CA ASN A 193 1.01 -23.01 -12.16
C ASN A 193 -0.16 -22.41 -11.38
N ARG A 194 0.10 -21.61 -10.36
CA ARG A 194 -0.96 -21.05 -9.50
C ARG A 194 -1.76 -19.94 -10.16
N LEU A 195 -1.16 -19.23 -11.11
CA LEU A 195 -1.80 -18.13 -11.84
C LEU A 195 -2.29 -18.55 -13.24
N ASP A 196 -2.17 -19.82 -13.60
CA ASP A 196 -2.54 -20.36 -14.92
C ASP A 196 -1.88 -19.58 -16.07
N LEU A 197 -0.53 -19.46 -16.03
CA LEU A 197 0.25 -18.76 -17.04
C LEU A 197 0.85 -19.75 -18.02
N GLY A 198 0.58 -19.57 -19.31
CA GLY A 198 1.02 -20.46 -20.39
C GLY A 198 2.30 -20.04 -21.10
N GLY A 199 2.90 -18.90 -20.69
CA GLY A 199 4.18 -18.45 -21.22
C GLY A 199 5.37 -19.20 -20.63
N ALA A 200 6.59 -18.87 -21.06
CA ALA A 200 7.81 -19.48 -20.53
C ALA A 200 8.03 -19.13 -19.04
N ALA A 201 8.34 -20.11 -18.21
CA ALA A 201 8.58 -19.94 -16.78
C ALA A 201 9.92 -20.56 -16.37
N TYR A 202 10.91 -19.73 -16.00
CA TYR A 202 12.25 -20.19 -15.66
C TYR A 202 13.01 -19.22 -14.77
N THR A 203 14.09 -19.71 -14.14
CA THR A 203 15.01 -18.92 -13.34
C THR A 203 16.35 -18.71 -14.05
N ILE A 204 17.03 -17.62 -13.74
CA ILE A 204 18.37 -17.26 -14.25
C ILE A 204 19.30 -17.04 -13.07
N ASP A 205 20.48 -17.67 -13.10
CA ASP A 205 21.59 -17.35 -12.23
C ASP A 205 22.70 -16.65 -13.03
N ALA A 206 22.89 -15.38 -12.78
CA ALA A 206 23.96 -14.51 -13.26
C ALA A 206 24.54 -13.71 -12.08
N ALA A 207 24.66 -14.36 -10.91
CA ALA A 207 25.06 -13.76 -9.65
C ALA A 207 24.27 -12.45 -9.36
N CYS A 208 24.95 -11.36 -8.98
CA CYS A 208 24.28 -10.09 -8.64
C CYS A 208 23.56 -9.42 -9.84
N ALA A 209 23.86 -9.80 -11.09
CA ALA A 209 23.23 -9.28 -12.30
C ALA A 209 21.95 -10.03 -12.69
N SER A 210 21.59 -11.12 -12.00
CA SER A 210 20.52 -12.06 -12.38
C SER A 210 19.20 -11.36 -12.70
N THR A 211 18.75 -10.40 -11.88
CA THR A 211 17.49 -9.68 -12.13
C THR A 211 17.57 -8.84 -13.40
N LEU A 212 18.65 -8.07 -13.62
CA LEU A 212 18.74 -7.21 -14.81
C LEU A 212 18.91 -8.03 -16.09
N ILE A 213 19.53 -9.20 -16.01
CA ILE A 213 19.55 -10.19 -17.13
C ILE A 213 18.14 -10.74 -17.39
N ALA A 214 17.38 -11.03 -16.32
CA ALA A 214 15.97 -11.47 -16.47
C ALA A 214 15.12 -10.38 -17.13
N VAL A 215 15.32 -9.11 -16.77
CA VAL A 215 14.67 -7.95 -17.41
C VAL A 215 15.06 -7.84 -18.89
N ASP A 216 16.36 -7.95 -19.23
CA ASP A 216 16.83 -7.92 -20.62
C ASP A 216 16.16 -9.04 -21.46
N GLN A 217 16.09 -10.25 -20.93
CA GLN A 217 15.42 -11.37 -21.60
C GLN A 217 13.92 -11.11 -21.77
N ALA A 218 13.24 -10.59 -20.76
CA ALA A 218 11.83 -10.23 -20.84
C ALA A 218 11.58 -9.14 -21.90
N CYS A 219 12.40 -8.09 -21.94
CA CYS A 219 12.30 -7.01 -22.94
C CYS A 219 12.46 -7.55 -24.36
N ARG A 220 13.44 -8.42 -24.59
CA ARG A 220 13.65 -9.05 -25.91
C ARG A 220 12.48 -9.94 -26.33
N GLN A 221 11.92 -10.73 -25.42
CA GLN A 221 10.77 -11.60 -25.71
C GLN A 221 9.48 -10.80 -25.97
N LEU A 222 9.26 -9.70 -25.24
CA LEU A 222 8.17 -8.77 -25.50
C LEU A 222 8.35 -8.06 -26.85
N GLY A 223 9.54 -7.54 -27.14
CA GLY A 223 9.87 -6.85 -28.39
C GLY A 223 9.74 -7.73 -29.62
N SER A 224 10.12 -9.02 -29.53
CA SER A 224 9.98 -10.00 -30.61
C SER A 224 8.56 -10.57 -30.77
N GLY A 225 7.61 -10.23 -29.88
CA GLY A 225 6.25 -10.74 -29.91
C GLY A 225 6.10 -12.19 -29.43
N LEU A 226 7.11 -12.78 -28.79
CA LEU A 226 7.03 -14.12 -28.18
C LEU A 226 6.16 -14.12 -26.91
N ALA A 227 6.10 -12.99 -26.22
CA ALA A 227 5.23 -12.76 -25.06
C ALA A 227 4.47 -11.44 -25.23
N ASP A 228 3.36 -11.30 -24.50
CA ASP A 228 2.56 -10.07 -24.45
C ASP A 228 2.66 -9.38 -23.09
N MET A 229 3.03 -10.15 -22.05
CA MET A 229 3.29 -9.69 -20.71
C MET A 229 4.41 -10.53 -20.09
N ALA A 230 5.18 -9.95 -19.17
CA ALA A 230 6.16 -10.69 -18.39
C ALA A 230 6.12 -10.28 -16.91
N LEU A 231 6.09 -11.29 -16.03
CA LEU A 231 6.44 -11.15 -14.62
C LEU A 231 7.95 -11.37 -14.51
N CYS A 232 8.67 -10.36 -14.08
CA CYS A 232 10.12 -10.37 -14.02
C CYS A 232 10.60 -9.86 -12.68
N GLY A 233 11.70 -10.39 -12.16
CA GLY A 233 12.21 -9.94 -10.86
C GLY A 233 13.39 -10.76 -10.36
N GLY A 234 13.63 -10.68 -9.05
CA GLY A 234 14.68 -11.44 -8.39
C GLY A 234 14.34 -11.78 -6.95
N VAL A 235 14.91 -12.89 -6.47
CA VAL A 235 14.69 -13.40 -5.12
C VAL A 235 16.00 -13.86 -4.50
N HIS A 236 16.20 -13.53 -3.21
CA HIS A 236 17.31 -14.01 -2.38
C HIS A 236 16.89 -14.05 -0.93
N LEU A 237 16.83 -15.24 -0.33
CA LEU A 237 16.46 -15.48 1.07
C LEU A 237 17.47 -16.37 1.80
N CYS A 238 18.69 -16.52 1.28
CA CYS A 238 19.72 -17.38 1.82
C CYS A 238 20.68 -16.58 2.71
N GLN A 239 20.53 -16.66 4.02
CA GLN A 239 21.47 -16.09 5.02
C GLN A 239 21.88 -17.12 6.07
N ASP A 240 22.18 -18.32 5.62
CA ASP A 240 22.70 -19.41 6.46
C ASP A 240 24.20 -19.21 6.79
N PRO A 241 24.71 -19.74 7.90
CA PRO A 241 26.15 -19.73 8.23
C PRO A 241 27.06 -20.20 7.09
N ALA A 242 26.66 -21.20 6.29
CA ALA A 242 27.43 -21.64 5.12
C ALA A 242 27.61 -20.52 4.09
N PHE A 243 26.56 -19.72 3.85
CA PHE A 243 26.62 -18.58 2.95
C PHE A 243 27.49 -17.43 3.50
N TRP A 244 27.37 -17.13 4.79
CA TRP A 244 28.22 -16.16 5.47
C TRP A 244 29.70 -16.56 5.46
N SER A 245 30.00 -17.87 5.60
CA SER A 245 31.35 -18.40 5.49
C SER A 245 31.99 -18.04 4.15
N VAL A 246 31.28 -18.19 3.03
CA VAL A 246 31.80 -17.84 1.69
C VAL A 246 32.29 -16.39 1.64
N PHE A 247 31.46 -15.43 2.05
CA PHE A 247 31.83 -14.01 2.00
C PHE A 247 32.86 -13.61 3.05
N THR A 248 32.90 -14.30 4.19
CA THR A 248 33.94 -14.13 5.20
C THR A 248 35.31 -14.61 4.70
N GLN A 249 35.36 -15.79 4.04
CA GLN A 249 36.59 -16.34 3.49
C GLN A 249 37.11 -15.53 2.29
N LEU A 250 36.24 -14.93 1.52
CA LEU A 250 36.59 -14.00 0.45
C LEU A 250 37.06 -12.62 0.95
N GLY A 251 36.93 -12.34 2.27
CA GLY A 251 37.23 -11.04 2.85
C GLY A 251 36.33 -9.93 2.32
N ALA A 252 35.13 -10.28 1.86
CA ALA A 252 34.22 -9.36 1.15
C ALA A 252 33.25 -8.61 2.08
N LEU A 253 33.03 -9.12 3.32
CA LEU A 253 32.16 -8.44 4.30
C LEU A 253 32.85 -7.21 4.90
N SER A 254 32.05 -6.19 5.21
CA SER A 254 32.55 -5.00 5.90
C SER A 254 32.94 -5.31 7.36
N ARG A 255 34.13 -4.93 7.75
CA ARG A 255 34.61 -5.03 9.15
C ARG A 255 34.07 -3.91 10.03
N SER A 256 33.74 -2.76 9.42
CA SER A 256 33.07 -1.65 10.10
C SER A 256 31.55 -1.89 10.28
N GLU A 257 31.04 -3.02 9.78
CA GLU A 257 29.62 -3.40 9.83
C GLU A 257 28.69 -2.33 9.22
N GLN A 258 29.19 -1.62 8.20
CA GLN A 258 28.45 -0.65 7.37
C GLN A 258 28.79 -0.86 5.90
N ILE A 259 27.81 -0.74 5.03
CA ILE A 259 28.03 -0.72 3.59
C ILE A 259 28.10 0.74 3.13
N ARG A 260 29.26 1.15 2.59
CA ARG A 260 29.64 2.53 2.27
C ARG A 260 29.93 2.70 0.78
N PRO A 261 28.90 2.79 -0.09
CA PRO A 261 29.16 2.91 -1.53
C PRO A 261 29.87 4.21 -1.84
N PHE A 262 30.99 4.09 -2.59
CA PHE A 262 31.77 5.23 -3.06
C PHE A 262 32.43 6.09 -1.96
N ASP A 263 32.49 5.66 -0.72
CA ASP A 263 33.21 6.31 0.36
C ASP A 263 34.69 5.92 0.32
N GLU A 264 35.60 6.80 0.73
CA GLU A 264 37.05 6.51 0.79
C GLU A 264 37.39 5.46 1.86
N HIS A 265 36.51 5.26 2.84
CA HIS A 265 36.61 4.26 3.89
C HIS A 265 35.75 3.00 3.62
N ALA A 266 35.35 2.80 2.37
CA ALA A 266 34.65 1.57 1.97
C ALA A 266 35.54 0.34 2.26
N ASP A 267 35.03 -0.63 3.02
CA ASP A 267 35.79 -1.79 3.50
C ASP A 267 35.10 -3.13 3.22
N GLY A 268 33.97 -3.13 2.53
CA GLY A 268 33.24 -4.33 2.17
C GLY A 268 31.73 -4.14 2.12
N LEU A 269 31.02 -5.24 1.84
CA LEU A 269 29.56 -5.28 1.77
C LEU A 269 28.95 -5.86 3.04
N LEU A 270 27.64 -5.68 3.19
CA LEU A 270 26.78 -6.45 4.11
C LEU A 270 25.75 -7.23 3.29
N ILE A 271 25.45 -8.44 3.71
CA ILE A 271 24.47 -9.29 3.04
C ILE A 271 23.07 -8.79 3.40
N GLY A 272 22.19 -8.70 2.38
CA GLY A 272 20.78 -8.44 2.54
C GLY A 272 19.95 -9.55 1.89
N GLU A 273 18.70 -9.66 2.26
CA GLU A 273 17.73 -10.55 1.64
C GLU A 273 16.49 -9.80 1.18
N GLY A 274 15.68 -10.45 0.39
CA GLY A 274 14.44 -9.91 -0.11
C GLY A 274 14.12 -10.34 -1.53
N LEU A 275 13.03 -9.79 -2.02
CA LEU A 275 12.54 -10.07 -3.36
C LEU A 275 11.77 -8.88 -3.92
N GLY A 276 11.82 -8.75 -5.24
CA GLY A 276 11.09 -7.72 -5.97
C GLY A 276 10.66 -8.23 -7.33
N MET A 277 9.47 -7.85 -7.75
CA MET A 277 8.88 -8.19 -9.03
C MET A 277 8.31 -6.99 -9.75
N VAL A 278 8.41 -7.00 -11.07
CA VAL A 278 7.84 -6.01 -11.98
C VAL A 278 6.98 -6.71 -13.03
N VAL A 279 5.91 -6.05 -13.42
CA VAL A 279 5.05 -6.46 -14.55
C VAL A 279 5.44 -5.62 -15.74
N LEU A 280 5.87 -6.27 -16.83
CA LEU A 280 6.37 -5.66 -18.05
C LEU A 280 5.41 -5.89 -19.21
N LYS A 281 5.21 -4.84 -20.03
CA LYS A 281 4.45 -4.89 -21.29
C LYS A 281 5.13 -4.03 -22.35
N ARG A 282 4.89 -4.32 -23.65
CA ARG A 282 5.25 -3.36 -24.69
C ARG A 282 4.57 -2.03 -24.40
N LEU A 283 5.30 -0.92 -24.55
CA LEU A 283 4.77 0.43 -24.27
C LEU A 283 3.48 0.72 -25.04
N ALA A 284 3.40 0.29 -26.31
CA ALA A 284 2.22 0.49 -27.15
C ALA A 284 0.99 -0.23 -26.56
N ASP A 285 1.15 -1.48 -26.09
CA ASP A 285 0.08 -2.28 -25.50
C ASP A 285 -0.33 -1.72 -24.14
N ALA A 286 0.63 -1.29 -23.31
CA ALA A 286 0.34 -0.66 -22.02
C ALA A 286 -0.48 0.62 -22.18
N ARG A 287 -0.15 1.44 -23.19
CA ARG A 287 -0.93 2.64 -23.54
C ARG A 287 -2.32 2.31 -24.05
N ALA A 288 -2.44 1.33 -24.96
CA ALA A 288 -3.73 0.91 -25.50
C ALA A 288 -4.66 0.35 -24.42
N ASP A 289 -4.10 -0.40 -23.46
CA ASP A 289 -4.84 -0.98 -22.34
C ASP A 289 -5.09 0.04 -21.20
N GLY A 290 -4.55 1.25 -21.29
CA GLY A 290 -4.68 2.29 -20.26
C GLY A 290 -3.99 1.91 -18.95
N ASP A 291 -2.88 1.18 -19.00
CA ASP A 291 -2.13 0.82 -17.82
C ASP A 291 -1.41 2.02 -17.20
N ARG A 292 -1.26 2.04 -15.88
CA ARG A 292 -0.30 2.92 -15.23
C ARG A 292 1.11 2.55 -15.66
N ILE A 293 1.93 3.53 -15.99
CA ILE A 293 3.33 3.34 -16.36
C ILE A 293 4.21 4.01 -15.32
N TYR A 294 4.97 3.24 -14.58
CA TYR A 294 5.96 3.75 -13.62
C TYR A 294 7.17 4.35 -14.30
N ALA A 295 7.70 3.64 -15.29
CA ALA A 295 8.80 4.05 -16.13
C ALA A 295 8.78 3.23 -17.42
N VAL A 296 9.47 3.73 -18.43
CA VAL A 296 9.70 3.03 -19.70
C VAL A 296 11.14 2.56 -19.74
N ILE A 297 11.36 1.26 -19.91
CA ILE A 297 12.70 0.70 -20.21
C ILE A 297 12.96 1.00 -21.68
N ARG A 298 13.98 1.83 -21.93
CA ARG A 298 14.36 2.30 -23.27
C ARG A 298 15.45 1.44 -23.92
N GLY A 299 16.27 0.85 -23.09
CA GLY A 299 17.33 -0.03 -23.55
C GLY A 299 17.94 -0.83 -22.41
N SER A 300 18.56 -1.94 -22.80
CA SER A 300 19.31 -2.82 -21.91
C SER A 300 20.58 -3.33 -22.59
N GLY A 301 21.61 -3.57 -21.82
CA GLY A 301 22.87 -4.05 -22.31
C GLY A 301 23.53 -5.02 -21.34
N THR A 302 24.06 -6.10 -21.89
CA THR A 302 24.76 -7.14 -21.11
C THR A 302 26.13 -7.42 -21.75
N ALA A 303 27.12 -7.72 -20.90
CA ALA A 303 28.46 -8.09 -21.37
C ALA A 303 29.19 -8.97 -20.35
N SER A 304 30.08 -9.82 -20.82
CA SER A 304 31.05 -10.52 -19.97
C SER A 304 32.36 -9.74 -19.89
N ASP A 305 33.09 -9.88 -18.78
CA ASP A 305 34.46 -9.34 -18.63
C ASP A 305 35.48 -10.01 -19.54
N GLY A 306 35.13 -11.19 -20.09
CA GLY A 306 36.04 -11.96 -20.92
C GLY A 306 37.21 -12.57 -20.12
N ARG A 307 38.39 -12.66 -20.75
CA ARG A 307 39.55 -13.28 -20.13
C ARG A 307 40.29 -12.30 -19.22
N ASP A 308 40.44 -12.66 -17.95
CA ASP A 308 41.30 -11.95 -16.97
C ASP A 308 42.11 -12.92 -16.13
N VAL A 309 43.01 -12.37 -15.28
CA VAL A 309 43.86 -13.12 -14.35
C VAL A 309 43.03 -13.79 -13.25
N SER A 310 41.94 -13.17 -12.80
CA SER A 310 41.07 -13.63 -11.74
C SER A 310 39.60 -13.51 -12.16
N LEU A 311 38.80 -14.53 -11.83
CA LEU A 311 37.35 -14.50 -11.98
C LEU A 311 36.65 -13.51 -11.03
N MET A 312 37.34 -13.05 -10.00
CA MET A 312 36.80 -12.20 -8.94
C MET A 312 37.14 -10.73 -9.12
N THR A 313 38.08 -10.38 -9.99
CA THR A 313 38.49 -9.00 -10.22
C THR A 313 37.56 -8.35 -11.24
N PRO A 314 36.83 -7.27 -10.89
CA PRO A 314 35.95 -6.60 -11.83
C PRO A 314 36.75 -5.91 -12.94
N ARG A 315 36.33 -6.05 -14.20
CA ARG A 315 36.95 -5.41 -15.35
C ARG A 315 36.17 -4.21 -15.87
N VAL A 316 36.84 -3.09 -15.92
CA VAL A 316 36.34 -1.83 -16.48
C VAL A 316 35.84 -2.01 -17.93
N ASP A 317 36.57 -2.71 -18.78
CA ASP A 317 36.23 -2.91 -20.19
C ASP A 317 34.87 -3.68 -20.37
N GLY A 318 34.63 -4.70 -19.56
CA GLY A 318 33.35 -5.44 -19.59
C GLY A 318 32.16 -4.58 -19.12
N GLN A 319 32.37 -3.80 -18.09
CA GLN A 319 31.36 -2.85 -17.62
C GLN A 319 31.08 -1.77 -18.68
N VAL A 320 32.12 -1.14 -19.23
CA VAL A 320 31.99 -0.15 -20.33
C VAL A 320 31.21 -0.74 -21.51
N LEU A 321 31.50 -2.00 -21.89
CA LEU A 321 30.80 -2.67 -22.98
C LEU A 321 29.31 -2.86 -22.71
N ALA A 322 28.93 -3.24 -21.47
CA ALA A 322 27.52 -3.38 -21.08
C ALA A 322 26.79 -2.03 -21.16
N LEU A 323 27.40 -0.97 -20.60
CA LEU A 323 26.82 0.36 -20.65
C LEU A 323 26.68 0.86 -22.09
N THR A 324 27.72 0.73 -22.89
CA THR A 324 27.72 1.16 -24.31
C THR A 324 26.60 0.46 -25.11
N ARG A 325 26.43 -0.84 -24.93
CA ARG A 325 25.35 -1.60 -25.57
C ARG A 325 23.96 -1.11 -25.17
N ALA A 326 23.76 -0.84 -23.89
CA ALA A 326 22.47 -0.34 -23.39
C ALA A 326 22.11 1.04 -23.95
N TRP A 327 23.09 1.97 -24.00
CA TRP A 327 22.86 3.30 -24.57
C TRP A 327 22.65 3.27 -26.08
N GLN A 328 23.32 2.36 -26.80
CA GLN A 328 23.06 2.10 -28.23
C GLN A 328 21.67 1.52 -28.46
N ASP A 329 21.24 0.54 -27.65
CA ASP A 329 19.90 -0.06 -27.71
C ASP A 329 18.82 0.98 -27.43
N ALA A 330 19.03 1.85 -26.44
CA ALA A 330 18.10 2.93 -26.06
C ALA A 330 17.96 4.02 -27.15
N GLY A 331 19.00 4.25 -27.95
CA GLY A 331 19.02 5.36 -28.92
C GLY A 331 18.87 6.74 -28.29
N ILE A 332 19.30 6.89 -27.03
CA ILE A 332 19.22 8.12 -26.24
C ILE A 332 20.63 8.64 -25.99
N ASP A 333 20.82 9.98 -26.06
CA ASP A 333 22.08 10.60 -25.71
C ASP A 333 22.38 10.42 -24.21
N PRO A 334 23.54 9.84 -23.82
CA PRO A 334 23.94 9.68 -22.42
C PRO A 334 23.97 10.97 -21.60
N SER A 335 24.06 12.15 -22.26
CA SER A 335 23.98 13.46 -21.57
C SER A 335 22.65 13.68 -20.85
N ARG A 336 21.58 12.99 -21.25
CA ARG A 336 20.25 13.10 -20.66
C ARG A 336 20.10 12.37 -19.32
N LEU A 337 21.08 11.56 -18.93
CA LEU A 337 21.06 10.86 -17.65
C LEU A 337 20.96 11.87 -16.48
N GLY A 338 20.01 11.69 -15.61
CA GLY A 338 19.76 12.54 -14.43
C GLY A 338 19.84 11.83 -13.08
N LEU A 339 19.91 10.48 -13.07
CA LEU A 339 20.07 9.64 -11.87
C LEU A 339 20.71 8.32 -12.26
N LEU A 340 21.71 7.86 -11.51
CA LEU A 340 22.29 6.53 -11.65
C LEU A 340 22.15 5.72 -10.35
N GLU A 341 21.46 4.61 -10.41
CA GLU A 341 21.52 3.57 -9.40
C GLU A 341 22.68 2.64 -9.73
N ALA A 342 23.73 2.77 -8.99
CA ALA A 342 24.99 2.05 -9.22
C ALA A 342 24.94 0.61 -8.68
N HIS A 343 25.91 -0.20 -9.12
CA HIS A 343 26.18 -1.44 -8.43
C HIS A 343 26.64 -1.19 -6.99
N GLY A 344 27.62 -0.28 -6.77
CA GLY A 344 27.94 0.36 -5.50
C GLY A 344 27.88 -0.56 -4.28
N THR A 345 28.80 -1.55 -4.19
CA THR A 345 28.82 -2.57 -3.14
C THR A 345 29.58 -2.15 -1.88
N GLY A 346 30.26 -1.00 -1.92
CA GLY A 346 31.12 -0.57 -0.83
C GLY A 346 32.42 -1.40 -0.73
N THR A 347 32.77 -2.15 -1.78
CA THR A 347 34.06 -2.85 -1.85
C THR A 347 35.09 -1.97 -2.56
N PRO A 348 36.31 -1.79 -2.02
CA PRO A 348 37.30 -0.86 -2.58
C PRO A 348 37.59 -1.10 -4.08
N ALA A 349 37.80 -2.35 -4.48
CA ALA A 349 38.08 -2.70 -5.88
C ALA A 349 36.88 -2.52 -6.80
N GLY A 350 35.68 -2.91 -6.32
CA GLY A 350 34.45 -2.80 -7.09
C GLY A 350 34.03 -1.36 -7.35
N ASP A 351 34.03 -0.52 -6.31
CA ASP A 351 33.68 0.90 -6.41
C ASP A 351 34.71 1.65 -7.28
N ALA A 352 36.01 1.36 -7.18
CA ALA A 352 37.05 1.97 -8.02
C ALA A 352 36.85 1.61 -9.50
N ALA A 353 36.59 0.36 -9.84
CA ALA A 353 36.32 -0.08 -11.21
C ALA A 353 35.05 0.56 -11.78
N GLU A 354 33.99 0.67 -10.98
CA GLU A 354 32.76 1.32 -11.40
C GLU A 354 32.96 2.81 -11.64
N ILE A 355 33.67 3.54 -10.75
CA ILE A 355 34.00 4.96 -10.95
C ILE A 355 34.80 5.16 -12.26
N GLU A 356 35.77 4.31 -12.54
CA GLU A 356 36.56 4.38 -13.78
C GLU A 356 35.68 4.11 -15.01
N THR A 357 34.79 3.11 -14.93
CA THR A 357 33.81 2.81 -15.99
C THR A 357 32.96 4.05 -16.29
N LEU A 358 32.43 4.70 -15.24
CA LEU A 358 31.58 5.88 -15.37
C LEU A 358 32.34 7.09 -15.94
N ALA A 359 33.61 7.25 -15.56
CA ALA A 359 34.47 8.28 -16.14
C ALA A 359 34.69 8.07 -17.64
N ARG A 360 34.89 6.82 -18.09
CA ARG A 360 35.09 6.48 -19.52
C ARG A 360 33.83 6.67 -20.37
N VAL A 361 32.65 6.30 -19.82
CA VAL A 361 31.39 6.34 -20.56
C VAL A 361 30.79 7.74 -20.60
N PHE A 362 30.79 8.45 -19.45
CA PHE A 362 30.06 9.71 -19.30
C PHE A 362 30.98 10.95 -19.26
N GLY A 363 32.26 10.76 -19.02
CA GLY A 363 33.24 11.85 -18.91
C GLY A 363 33.08 12.71 -17.65
N PRO A 364 33.85 13.80 -17.53
CA PRO A 364 33.76 14.74 -16.42
C PRO A 364 32.55 15.70 -16.58
N ALA A 365 32.07 16.26 -15.46
CA ALA A 365 31.14 17.40 -15.49
C ALA A 365 31.89 18.68 -15.93
N ARG A 366 31.20 19.59 -16.64
CA ARG A 366 31.73 20.89 -17.03
C ARG A 366 31.60 21.92 -15.91
N SER A 367 30.64 21.73 -15.00
CA SER A 367 30.43 22.55 -13.81
C SER A 367 29.85 21.66 -12.67
N GLU A 368 29.84 22.17 -11.44
CA GLU A 368 29.23 21.47 -10.29
C GLU A 368 27.72 21.30 -10.47
N GLU A 369 27.02 22.21 -11.12
CA GLU A 369 25.56 22.15 -11.37
C GLU A 369 25.18 21.04 -12.36
N GLU A 370 26.11 20.63 -13.24
CA GLU A 370 25.91 19.53 -14.17
C GLU A 370 26.10 18.14 -13.53
N ARG A 371 26.59 18.11 -12.28
CA ARG A 371 26.79 16.82 -11.60
C ARG A 371 25.46 16.19 -11.22
N ILE A 372 25.27 14.95 -11.60
CA ILE A 372 24.07 14.17 -11.36
C ILE A 372 24.25 13.22 -10.17
N PRO A 373 23.19 12.94 -9.41
CA PRO A 373 23.28 11.98 -8.32
C PRO A 373 23.59 10.57 -8.79
N ILE A 374 24.55 9.94 -8.08
CA ILE A 374 24.81 8.50 -8.10
C ILE A 374 24.55 7.95 -6.70
N GLY A 375 24.05 6.75 -6.60
CA GLY A 375 23.84 6.09 -5.31
C GLY A 375 23.61 4.60 -5.43
N SER A 376 23.48 3.95 -4.27
CA SER A 376 23.17 2.54 -4.20
C SER A 376 22.22 2.27 -3.03
N VAL A 377 21.11 1.60 -3.31
CA VAL A 377 20.15 1.18 -2.27
C VAL A 377 20.76 0.19 -1.28
N LYS A 378 21.88 -0.45 -1.65
CA LYS A 378 22.60 -1.38 -0.77
C LYS A 378 23.08 -0.72 0.51
N SER A 379 23.31 0.59 0.52
CA SER A 379 23.61 1.34 1.74
C SER A 379 22.46 1.31 2.79
N MET A 380 21.23 1.01 2.35
CA MET A 380 20.05 0.99 3.20
C MET A 380 19.60 -0.42 3.60
N ILE A 381 19.69 -1.40 2.67
CA ILE A 381 19.11 -2.75 2.83
C ILE A 381 20.14 -3.89 2.77
N GLY A 382 21.42 -3.57 2.57
CA GLY A 382 22.46 -4.56 2.28
C GLY A 382 22.42 -5.04 0.82
N HIS A 383 23.34 -5.94 0.47
CA HIS A 383 23.43 -6.51 -0.87
C HIS A 383 22.52 -7.74 -0.99
N THR A 384 21.41 -7.62 -1.68
CA THR A 384 20.39 -8.68 -1.85
C THR A 384 20.71 -9.65 -2.99
N MET A 385 21.97 -9.80 -3.38
CA MET A 385 22.51 -10.79 -4.32
C MET A 385 21.72 -10.87 -5.63
N PRO A 386 21.13 -12.00 -6.08
CA PRO A 386 20.30 -12.05 -7.30
C PRO A 386 19.13 -11.06 -7.33
N ALA A 387 18.61 -10.68 -6.17
CA ALA A 387 17.52 -9.69 -6.05
C ALA A 387 17.99 -8.23 -6.07
N ALA A 388 19.31 -7.98 -6.06
CA ALA A 388 19.85 -6.62 -6.00
C ALA A 388 19.42 -5.75 -7.19
N GLY A 389 19.37 -6.34 -8.39
CA GLY A 389 18.85 -5.67 -9.57
C GLY A 389 17.37 -5.30 -9.46
N ALA A 390 16.55 -6.12 -8.79
CA ALA A 390 15.13 -5.80 -8.54
C ALA A 390 15.00 -4.61 -7.56
N ALA A 391 15.78 -4.62 -6.48
CA ALA A 391 15.79 -3.50 -5.52
C ALA A 391 16.17 -2.18 -6.21
N GLY A 392 17.28 -2.16 -6.97
CA GLY A 392 17.72 -0.97 -7.70
C GLY A 392 16.75 -0.53 -8.79
N LEU A 393 16.17 -1.46 -9.56
CA LEU A 393 15.21 -1.18 -10.62
C LEU A 393 13.92 -0.56 -10.07
N ILE A 394 13.35 -1.15 -9.02
CA ILE A 394 12.13 -0.65 -8.36
C ILE A 394 12.38 0.73 -7.74
N LYS A 395 13.50 0.93 -7.03
CA LYS A 395 13.91 2.25 -6.52
C LYS A 395 13.97 3.28 -7.65
N THR A 396 14.62 2.95 -8.74
CA THR A 396 14.84 3.87 -9.86
C THR A 396 13.54 4.17 -10.61
N ALA A 397 12.68 3.18 -10.82
CA ALA A 397 11.36 3.37 -11.41
C ALA A 397 10.48 4.29 -10.55
N LEU A 398 10.51 4.12 -9.23
CA LEU A 398 9.81 5.01 -8.29
C LEU A 398 10.40 6.42 -8.27
N ALA A 399 11.71 6.57 -8.34
CA ALA A 399 12.38 7.87 -8.44
C ALA A 399 11.96 8.64 -9.71
N VAL A 400 11.92 7.94 -10.84
CA VAL A 400 11.44 8.47 -12.13
C VAL A 400 9.96 8.85 -12.04
N TYR A 401 9.14 7.98 -11.46
CA TYR A 401 7.70 8.18 -11.34
C TYR A 401 7.34 9.38 -10.45
N HIS A 402 7.95 9.43 -9.25
CA HIS A 402 7.65 10.48 -8.27
C HIS A 402 8.41 11.79 -8.51
N GLY A 403 9.39 11.83 -9.42
CA GLY A 403 10.19 13.02 -9.64
C GLY A 403 11.08 13.38 -8.43
N VAL A 404 11.67 12.37 -7.80
CA VAL A 404 12.53 12.53 -6.62
C VAL A 404 13.84 11.75 -6.83
N ARG A 405 14.97 12.37 -6.58
CA ARG A 405 16.28 11.73 -6.53
C ARG A 405 16.58 11.35 -5.09
N PRO A 406 16.60 10.06 -4.75
CA PRO A 406 16.75 9.61 -3.36
C PRO A 406 18.21 9.71 -2.88
N PRO A 407 18.44 9.75 -1.54
CA PRO A 407 19.79 9.79 -0.96
C PRO A 407 20.50 8.45 -1.03
N THR A 408 21.80 8.49 -0.73
CA THR A 408 22.65 7.34 -0.42
C THR A 408 23.20 7.52 0.99
N LEU A 409 23.21 6.45 1.79
CA LEU A 409 23.70 6.47 3.17
C LEU A 409 25.19 6.11 3.26
N HIS A 410 25.80 6.49 4.38
CA HIS A 410 27.16 6.09 4.78
C HIS A 410 28.29 6.51 3.83
N CYS A 411 28.09 7.51 3.01
CA CYS A 411 29.14 8.11 2.19
C CYS A 411 29.46 9.52 2.74
N ASP A 412 30.22 9.56 3.83
CA ASP A 412 30.61 10.80 4.52
C ASP A 412 31.84 11.46 3.90
N ALA A 413 32.73 10.64 3.32
CA ALA A 413 33.93 11.07 2.60
C ALA A 413 33.96 10.46 1.19
N PRO A 414 33.29 11.08 0.21
CA PRO A 414 33.23 10.55 -1.16
C PRO A 414 34.62 10.35 -1.77
N ASN A 415 34.83 9.18 -2.40
CA ASN A 415 36.07 8.82 -3.07
C ASN A 415 36.53 9.92 -4.02
N GLY A 416 37.80 10.35 -3.87
CA GLY A 416 38.36 11.45 -4.63
C GLY A 416 38.29 11.30 -6.15
N ALA A 417 38.25 10.06 -6.66
CA ALA A 417 38.12 9.74 -8.08
C ALA A 417 36.76 10.16 -8.68
N LEU A 418 35.70 10.27 -7.87
CA LEU A 418 34.39 10.78 -8.32
C LEU A 418 34.49 12.21 -8.88
N ARG A 419 35.47 13.00 -8.46
CA ARG A 419 35.70 14.36 -8.98
C ARG A 419 36.00 14.41 -10.48
N ASN A 420 36.52 13.30 -11.03
CA ASN A 420 36.81 13.15 -12.45
C ASN A 420 35.60 12.68 -13.28
N THR A 421 34.47 12.57 -12.67
CA THR A 421 33.19 12.12 -13.30
C THR A 421 32.15 13.23 -13.23
N ARG A 422 31.05 13.07 -13.96
CA ARG A 422 29.87 13.93 -13.83
C ARG A 422 28.95 13.56 -12.69
N PHE A 423 29.38 12.72 -11.75
CA PHE A 423 28.55 12.20 -10.67
C PHE A 423 28.89 12.85 -9.32
N ARG A 424 27.90 12.88 -8.44
CA ARG A 424 28.00 13.28 -7.03
C ARG A 424 27.13 12.43 -6.15
N ILE A 425 27.44 12.33 -4.87
CA ILE A 425 26.59 11.66 -3.88
C ILE A 425 25.48 12.64 -3.43
N ALA A 426 24.22 12.15 -3.39
CA ALA A 426 23.12 12.85 -2.76
C ALA A 426 22.95 12.34 -1.32
N THR A 427 23.04 13.24 -0.33
CA THR A 427 22.89 12.92 1.10
C THR A 427 21.46 13.09 1.61
N ARG A 428 20.57 13.66 0.80
CA ARG A 428 19.15 13.88 1.07
C ARG A 428 18.35 13.72 -0.21
N ALA A 429 17.04 13.50 -0.07
CA ALA A 429 16.14 13.47 -1.20
C ALA A 429 16.07 14.86 -1.87
N GLU A 430 16.13 14.90 -3.20
CA GLU A 430 16.10 16.11 -4.01
C GLU A 430 14.92 16.07 -5.00
N PRO A 431 14.19 17.17 -5.21
CA PRO A 431 13.22 17.29 -6.31
C PRO A 431 13.88 17.05 -7.68
N TRP A 432 13.13 16.48 -8.60
CA TRP A 432 13.59 16.22 -9.96
C TRP A 432 12.60 16.79 -10.99
N ASP A 433 12.60 18.11 -11.08
CA ASP A 433 11.64 18.89 -11.89
C ASP A 433 12.13 19.08 -13.32
N VAL A 434 12.15 17.99 -14.11
CA VAL A 434 12.41 18.02 -15.55
C VAL A 434 11.27 17.35 -16.30
N ALA A 435 11.00 17.79 -17.53
CA ALA A 435 9.89 17.31 -18.33
C ALA A 435 9.98 15.82 -18.65
N LEU A 436 11.20 15.33 -18.89
CA LEU A 436 11.47 13.93 -19.22
C LEU A 436 12.67 13.46 -18.40
N ARG A 437 12.42 12.56 -17.44
CA ARG A 437 13.42 12.05 -16.51
C ARG A 437 14.06 10.80 -17.08
N CYS A 438 15.39 10.78 -17.15
CA CYS A 438 16.15 9.61 -17.59
C CYS A 438 17.04 9.12 -16.46
N ALA A 439 16.98 7.83 -16.15
CA ALA A 439 17.75 7.17 -15.12
C ALA A 439 18.34 5.86 -15.63
N ALA A 440 19.33 5.33 -14.94
CA ALA A 440 19.89 4.02 -15.27
C ALA A 440 20.22 3.20 -14.02
N VAL A 441 20.33 1.89 -14.20
CA VAL A 441 20.63 0.91 -13.15
C VAL A 441 21.78 0.01 -13.58
N ASN A 442 22.79 -0.13 -12.72
CA ASN A 442 23.91 -1.07 -12.89
C ASN A 442 23.74 -2.31 -12.03
N ALA A 443 24.09 -3.46 -12.56
CA ALA A 443 24.32 -4.66 -11.76
C ALA A 443 25.49 -5.46 -12.34
N PHE A 444 26.54 -5.65 -11.54
CA PHE A 444 27.76 -6.35 -11.92
C PHE A 444 27.93 -7.58 -11.03
N GLY A 445 27.95 -8.76 -11.64
CA GLY A 445 27.97 -10.04 -10.92
C GLY A 445 29.38 -10.62 -10.79
N PHE A 446 29.61 -11.37 -9.71
CA PHE A 446 30.80 -12.20 -9.60
C PHE A 446 30.93 -13.14 -10.79
N GLY A 447 32.16 -13.35 -11.29
CA GLY A 447 32.41 -14.09 -12.51
C GLY A 447 32.38 -13.23 -13.78
N GLY A 448 32.21 -11.89 -13.62
CA GLY A 448 32.35 -10.92 -14.71
C GLY A 448 31.15 -10.81 -15.63
N ILE A 449 29.95 -10.98 -15.14
CA ILE A 449 28.73 -10.68 -15.90
C ILE A 449 28.19 -9.29 -15.52
N ASN A 450 28.02 -8.44 -16.51
CA ASN A 450 27.62 -7.04 -16.35
C ASN A 450 26.28 -6.78 -17.05
N ALA A 451 25.41 -6.02 -16.41
CA ALA A 451 24.13 -5.59 -16.94
C ALA A 451 23.85 -4.12 -16.61
N HIS A 452 23.24 -3.42 -17.56
CA HIS A 452 22.83 -2.02 -17.46
C HIS A 452 21.46 -1.83 -18.11
N VAL A 453 20.55 -1.12 -17.42
CA VAL A 453 19.18 -0.87 -17.89
C VAL A 453 18.91 0.63 -17.81
N ILE A 454 18.33 1.19 -18.88
CA ILE A 454 18.01 2.62 -19.00
C ILE A 454 16.49 2.80 -18.88
N LEU A 455 16.09 3.68 -17.98
CA LEU A 455 14.70 4.03 -17.69
C LEU A 455 14.42 5.49 -18.08
N GLU A 456 13.23 5.73 -18.59
CA GLU A 456 12.74 7.08 -18.87
C GLU A 456 11.33 7.26 -18.33
N SER A 457 10.96 8.48 -17.89
CA SER A 457 9.57 8.78 -17.56
C SER A 457 8.73 8.76 -18.84
N GLU A 458 7.46 8.39 -18.73
CA GLU A 458 6.53 8.52 -19.85
C GLU A 458 6.36 9.98 -20.24
N ASP A 459 6.39 10.29 -21.56
CA ASP A 459 6.08 11.64 -22.06
C ASP A 459 4.58 11.89 -22.01
N VAL A 460 4.15 12.61 -20.97
CA VAL A 460 2.73 12.94 -20.72
C VAL A 460 2.11 13.72 -21.88
N ARG A 461 2.92 14.40 -22.72
CA ARG A 461 2.43 15.20 -23.86
C ARG A 461 2.02 14.35 -25.06
N THR A 462 2.51 13.15 -25.19
CA THR A 462 2.19 12.22 -26.29
C THR A 462 1.31 11.05 -25.86
N ALA A 463 1.07 10.89 -24.56
CA ALA A 463 0.21 9.84 -24.04
C ALA A 463 -1.25 10.18 -24.31
N PRO A 464 -2.08 9.29 -24.88
CA PRO A 464 -3.52 9.43 -24.78
C PRO A 464 -3.84 9.54 -23.28
N VAL A 465 -4.74 10.43 -22.90
CA VAL A 465 -5.10 10.68 -21.49
C VAL A 465 -5.40 9.34 -20.84
N ALA A 466 -4.38 8.75 -20.22
CA ALA A 466 -4.51 7.49 -19.53
C ALA A 466 -5.58 7.68 -18.45
N ARG A 467 -6.60 6.84 -18.45
CA ARG A 467 -7.59 6.80 -17.38
C ARG A 467 -6.83 6.46 -16.10
N GLY A 468 -6.51 7.50 -15.32
CA GLY A 468 -5.70 7.44 -14.12
C GLY A 468 -6.19 6.34 -13.20
N ARG A 469 -5.35 5.38 -12.91
CA ARG A 469 -5.60 4.37 -11.89
C ARG A 469 -4.98 4.81 -10.57
N SER A 470 -5.75 4.58 -9.55
CA SER A 470 -5.50 4.96 -8.17
C SER A 470 -4.06 4.65 -7.72
N ARG A 471 -3.41 5.67 -7.18
CA ARG A 471 -2.30 5.57 -6.23
C ARG A 471 -2.74 4.72 -5.03
N ALA A 472 -1.79 4.05 -4.35
CA ALA A 472 -2.07 3.21 -3.19
C ALA A 472 -3.26 3.72 -2.36
N VAL A 473 -4.27 2.86 -2.24
CA VAL A 473 -5.46 3.13 -1.41
C VAL A 473 -4.94 3.54 -0.03
N PRO A 474 -5.26 4.75 0.49
CA PRO A 474 -4.99 5.05 1.89
C PRO A 474 -5.60 3.94 2.74
N ASP A 475 -4.98 3.61 3.87
CA ASP A 475 -5.47 2.56 4.76
C ASP A 475 -6.99 2.50 4.71
N ALA A 476 -7.51 1.34 4.27
CA ALA A 476 -8.93 1.18 4.05
C ALA A 476 -9.64 1.62 5.33
N GLU A 477 -10.53 2.61 5.22
CA GLU A 477 -11.36 2.98 6.36
C GLU A 477 -12.04 1.71 6.82
N HIS A 478 -11.99 1.42 8.11
CA HIS A 478 -12.61 0.20 8.63
C HIS A 478 -14.10 0.28 8.36
N ALA A 479 -14.55 -0.41 7.33
CA ALA A 479 -15.94 -0.41 6.89
C ALA A 479 -16.43 -1.85 6.78
N LEU A 480 -17.66 -2.09 7.25
CA LEU A 480 -18.35 -3.36 7.13
C LEU A 480 -19.47 -3.21 6.12
N LEU A 481 -19.31 -3.82 4.94
CA LEU A 481 -20.29 -3.83 3.86
C LEU A 481 -20.82 -5.25 3.69
N ILE A 482 -22.13 -5.42 3.88
CA ILE A 482 -22.78 -6.73 3.87
C ILE A 482 -23.95 -6.71 2.90
N ALA A 483 -24.07 -7.75 2.07
CA ALA A 483 -25.26 -8.04 1.27
C ALA A 483 -25.76 -9.45 1.55
N ALA A 484 -27.08 -9.62 1.69
CA ALA A 484 -27.68 -10.89 2.02
C ALA A 484 -29.05 -11.09 1.32
N PRO A 485 -29.50 -12.33 1.15
CA PRO A 485 -30.79 -12.62 0.50
C PRO A 485 -32.01 -12.30 1.39
N SER A 486 -31.82 -12.21 2.71
CA SER A 486 -32.90 -11.95 3.67
C SER A 486 -32.44 -11.12 4.86
N GLN A 487 -33.38 -10.61 5.63
CA GLN A 487 -33.13 -9.87 6.87
C GLN A 487 -32.37 -10.72 7.89
N ASP A 488 -32.75 -11.94 8.10
CA ASP A 488 -32.14 -12.85 9.07
C ASP A 488 -30.69 -13.16 8.67
N ALA A 489 -30.44 -13.47 7.38
CA ALA A 489 -29.10 -13.68 6.86
C ALA A 489 -28.22 -12.43 6.99
N LEU A 490 -28.79 -11.22 6.83
CA LEU A 490 -28.06 -9.98 7.04
C LEU A 490 -27.68 -9.78 8.52
N LEU A 491 -28.60 -10.12 9.44
CA LEU A 491 -28.34 -10.06 10.89
C LEU A 491 -27.28 -11.07 11.34
N GLU A 492 -27.29 -12.28 10.76
CA GLU A 492 -26.27 -13.31 11.01
C GLU A 492 -24.89 -12.85 10.49
N ALA A 493 -24.83 -12.34 9.27
CA ALA A 493 -23.59 -11.81 8.70
C ALA A 493 -23.05 -10.60 9.48
N LEU A 494 -23.93 -9.73 9.98
CA LEU A 494 -23.56 -8.63 10.86
C LEU A 494 -22.98 -9.13 12.19
N ALA A 495 -23.56 -10.17 12.78
CA ALA A 495 -23.06 -10.78 14.02
C ALA A 495 -21.71 -11.47 13.82
N ALA A 496 -21.49 -12.06 12.66
CA ALA A 496 -20.20 -12.66 12.27
C ALA A 496 -19.12 -11.61 11.95
N GLY A 497 -19.48 -10.33 11.78
CA GLY A 497 -18.54 -9.27 11.45
C GLY A 497 -17.88 -9.40 10.08
N SER A 498 -18.47 -10.13 9.14
CA SER A 498 -17.91 -10.41 7.81
C SER A 498 -18.48 -9.48 6.75
N SER A 499 -17.60 -8.79 5.99
CA SER A 499 -17.98 -8.03 4.80
C SER A 499 -18.17 -8.96 3.60
N GLY A 500 -19.09 -8.61 2.69
CA GLY A 500 -19.35 -9.35 1.46
C GLY A 500 -20.75 -9.93 1.37
N GLY A 501 -20.88 -11.01 0.60
CA GLY A 501 -22.16 -11.63 0.31
C GLY A 501 -22.89 -11.05 -0.91
N SER A 502 -24.08 -11.57 -1.21
CA SER A 502 -24.91 -11.13 -2.34
C SER A 502 -26.39 -11.15 -1.93
N GLY A 503 -27.17 -10.20 -2.45
CA GLY A 503 -28.61 -10.13 -2.17
C GLY A 503 -29.14 -8.70 -2.20
N GLU A 504 -30.45 -8.61 -1.97
CA GLU A 504 -31.19 -7.33 -1.97
C GLU A 504 -31.09 -6.59 -0.64
N TRP A 505 -30.87 -7.30 0.46
CA TRP A 505 -30.71 -6.72 1.79
C TRP A 505 -29.27 -6.28 1.98
N ARG A 506 -29.05 -4.97 2.13
CA ARG A 506 -27.70 -4.42 2.17
C ARG A 506 -27.48 -3.46 3.32
N ALA A 507 -26.35 -3.58 4.00
CA ALA A 507 -25.93 -2.66 5.04
C ALA A 507 -24.46 -2.26 4.84
N ALA A 508 -24.14 -1.00 5.15
CA ALA A 508 -22.76 -0.50 5.20
C ALA A 508 -22.58 0.28 6.51
N ILE A 509 -21.59 -0.10 7.30
CA ILE A 509 -21.26 0.52 8.59
C ILE A 509 -19.82 1.05 8.48
N LEU A 510 -19.66 2.35 8.49
CA LEU A 510 -18.36 3.00 8.50
C LEU A 510 -17.86 3.07 9.95
N ASP A 511 -16.60 2.69 10.16
CA ASP A 511 -15.97 2.59 11.46
C ASP A 511 -16.87 1.80 12.48
N PRO A 512 -16.98 0.46 12.32
CA PRO A 512 -17.95 -0.40 13.01
C PRO A 512 -17.61 -0.60 14.49
N THR A 513 -17.85 0.43 15.31
CA THR A 513 -17.76 0.35 16.77
C THR A 513 -18.89 -0.52 17.35
N PRO A 514 -18.75 -1.08 18.55
CA PRO A 514 -19.83 -1.83 19.21
C PRO A 514 -21.17 -1.07 19.27
N LYS A 515 -21.13 0.25 19.52
CA LYS A 515 -22.31 1.13 19.53
C LYS A 515 -22.97 1.22 18.15
N ARG A 516 -22.17 1.38 17.08
CA ARG A 516 -22.67 1.42 15.70
C ARG A 516 -23.20 0.07 15.23
N LEU A 517 -22.55 -1.02 15.59
CA LEU A 517 -23.03 -2.37 15.28
C LEU A 517 -24.38 -2.67 15.96
N ALA A 518 -24.55 -2.28 17.23
CA ALA A 518 -25.82 -2.40 17.93
C ALA A 518 -26.93 -1.56 17.27
N ALA A 519 -26.62 -0.32 16.89
CA ALA A 519 -27.55 0.56 16.18
C ALA A 519 -27.90 0.06 14.77
N ALA A 520 -26.93 -0.51 14.04
CA ALA A 520 -27.15 -1.16 12.74
C ALA A 520 -28.07 -2.39 12.89
N ARG A 521 -27.82 -3.22 13.89
CA ARG A 521 -28.68 -4.38 14.22
C ARG A 521 -30.13 -3.96 14.49
N ALA A 522 -30.33 -2.91 15.29
CA ALA A 522 -31.68 -2.38 15.58
C ALA A 522 -32.34 -1.81 14.30
N ALA A 523 -31.60 -1.11 13.43
CA ALA A 523 -32.10 -0.61 12.16
C ALA A 523 -32.55 -1.76 11.24
N ILE A 524 -31.68 -2.76 11.07
CA ILE A 524 -31.98 -3.95 10.24
C ILE A 524 -33.22 -4.69 10.81
N ALA A 525 -33.29 -4.93 12.12
CA ALA A 525 -34.40 -5.58 12.76
C ALA A 525 -35.73 -4.82 12.59
N SER A 526 -35.69 -3.47 12.56
CA SER A 526 -36.86 -2.62 12.33
C SER A 526 -37.35 -2.61 10.88
N GLY A 527 -36.51 -3.06 9.92
CA GLY A 527 -36.76 -2.96 8.48
C GLY A 527 -36.83 -1.52 7.93
N ARG A 528 -36.43 -0.50 8.69
CA ARG A 528 -36.52 0.90 8.28
C ARG A 528 -35.17 1.34 7.63
N PRO A 529 -35.20 1.93 6.41
CA PRO A 529 -33.98 2.43 5.76
C PRO A 529 -33.22 3.42 6.64
N ARG A 530 -31.90 3.46 6.51
CA ARG A 530 -31.01 4.41 7.20
C ARG A 530 -29.99 4.99 6.24
N HIS A 531 -29.94 6.32 6.16
CA HIS A 531 -29.20 7.06 5.13
C HIS A 531 -28.00 7.82 5.74
N GLY A 532 -27.08 7.09 6.41
CA GLY A 532 -25.77 7.63 6.80
C GLY A 532 -25.73 8.43 8.11
N ARG A 533 -26.82 8.55 8.86
CA ARG A 533 -26.74 9.08 10.22
C ARG A 533 -25.82 8.16 11.03
N ASP A 534 -24.85 8.72 11.72
CA ASP A 534 -23.85 7.97 12.52
C ASP A 534 -22.97 6.99 11.72
N GLY A 535 -22.82 7.18 10.40
CA GLY A 535 -22.03 6.29 9.54
C GLY A 535 -22.69 4.95 9.23
N ILE A 536 -23.99 4.80 9.46
CA ILE A 536 -24.76 3.59 9.18
C ILE A 536 -25.67 3.81 7.99
N TYR A 537 -25.54 2.95 6.99
CA TYR A 537 -26.40 2.89 5.80
C TYR A 537 -27.07 1.53 5.78
N PHE A 538 -28.37 1.50 5.50
CA PHE A 538 -29.13 0.28 5.41
C PHE A 538 -30.32 0.47 4.47
N SER A 539 -30.51 -0.46 3.55
CA SER A 539 -31.71 -0.56 2.73
C SER A 539 -32.22 -2.01 2.76
N PRO A 540 -33.48 -2.24 3.12
CA PRO A 540 -34.07 -3.59 3.15
C PRO A 540 -34.19 -4.21 1.76
N ARG A 541 -34.38 -3.37 0.74
CA ARG A 541 -34.31 -3.71 -0.68
C ARG A 541 -33.79 -2.50 -1.40
N GLY A 542 -32.56 -2.61 -1.94
CA GLY A 542 -31.95 -1.50 -2.65
C GLY A 542 -32.86 -0.96 -3.76
N LEU A 543 -33.04 0.34 -3.83
CA LEU A 543 -33.97 0.96 -4.79
C LEU A 543 -33.62 0.63 -6.25
N LEU A 544 -32.33 0.44 -6.55
CA LEU A 544 -31.87 0.04 -7.88
C LEU A 544 -32.09 -1.47 -8.16
N THR A 545 -32.07 -2.30 -7.13
CA THR A 545 -32.36 -3.74 -7.29
C THR A 545 -33.84 -4.01 -7.56
N GLN A 546 -34.70 -3.05 -7.23
CA GLN A 546 -36.12 -3.07 -7.54
C GLN A 546 -36.48 -2.47 -8.92
N GLY A 547 -35.48 -2.23 -9.78
CA GLY A 547 -35.67 -1.65 -11.11
C GLY A 547 -35.69 -0.12 -11.12
N GLY A 548 -35.36 0.53 -10.00
CA GLY A 548 -35.18 1.99 -9.97
C GLY A 548 -33.99 2.44 -10.81
N LYS A 549 -34.02 3.69 -11.28
CA LYS A 549 -32.98 4.33 -12.04
C LYS A 549 -32.13 5.23 -11.15
N ILE A 550 -30.85 5.42 -11.54
CA ILE A 550 -29.93 6.40 -10.93
C ILE A 550 -29.79 7.60 -11.86
N ALA A 551 -29.89 8.81 -11.31
CA ALA A 551 -29.66 10.04 -12.03
C ALA A 551 -28.48 10.82 -11.45
N PHE A 552 -27.67 11.41 -12.32
CA PHE A 552 -26.66 12.40 -11.93
C PHE A 552 -27.24 13.81 -12.07
N VAL A 553 -27.12 14.58 -10.99
CA VAL A 553 -27.63 15.95 -10.91
C VAL A 553 -26.45 16.91 -10.77
N PHE A 554 -26.32 17.82 -11.73
CA PHE A 554 -25.30 18.86 -11.74
C PHE A 554 -25.84 20.11 -11.06
N PRO A 555 -25.29 20.53 -9.90
CA PRO A 555 -25.72 21.75 -9.23
C PRO A 555 -25.34 23.02 -10.00
N GLY A 556 -26.07 24.12 -9.70
CA GLY A 556 -25.77 25.45 -10.18
C GLY A 556 -24.84 26.24 -9.25
N VAL A 557 -24.86 27.58 -9.45
CA VAL A 557 -24.13 28.52 -8.59
C VAL A 557 -24.87 28.68 -7.26
N GLU A 558 -24.12 28.71 -6.14
CA GLU A 558 -24.64 28.92 -4.81
C GLU A 558 -23.89 30.04 -4.06
N ALA A 559 -24.52 30.61 -3.03
CA ALA A 559 -23.95 31.70 -2.26
C ALA A 559 -22.64 31.29 -1.53
N ALA A 560 -22.52 30.04 -1.10
CA ALA A 560 -21.32 29.48 -0.47
C ALA A 560 -20.65 28.46 -1.39
N PHE A 561 -19.42 28.73 -1.80
CA PHE A 561 -18.63 27.83 -2.65
C PHE A 561 -17.26 27.55 -2.01
N ALA A 562 -17.14 26.44 -1.30
CA ALA A 562 -15.91 26.01 -0.62
C ALA A 562 -15.72 24.49 -0.74
N PRO A 563 -15.50 23.95 -1.94
CA PRO A 563 -15.32 22.51 -2.12
C PRO A 563 -13.98 22.03 -1.53
N ARG A 564 -14.01 20.87 -0.88
CA ARG A 564 -12.82 20.19 -0.34
C ARG A 564 -12.58 18.93 -1.15
N ILE A 565 -11.77 19.03 -2.20
CA ILE A 565 -11.52 17.94 -3.16
C ILE A 565 -10.04 17.67 -3.43
N ASP A 566 -9.14 18.33 -2.70
CA ASP A 566 -7.70 18.17 -2.87
C ASP A 566 -7.24 16.72 -2.65
N ASP A 567 -7.82 16.06 -1.65
CA ASP A 567 -7.59 14.67 -1.31
C ASP A 567 -8.15 13.72 -2.39
N ILE A 568 -9.30 14.04 -3.00
CA ILE A 568 -9.84 13.28 -4.16
C ILE A 568 -8.90 13.44 -5.36
N ALA A 569 -8.50 14.67 -5.68
CA ALA A 569 -7.58 14.93 -6.80
C ALA A 569 -6.27 14.16 -6.63
N THR A 570 -5.71 14.18 -5.42
CA THR A 570 -4.51 13.42 -5.06
C THR A 570 -4.74 11.91 -5.18
N HIS A 571 -5.84 11.41 -4.64
CA HIS A 571 -6.15 9.98 -4.62
C HIS A 571 -6.34 9.39 -6.02
N PHE A 572 -7.09 10.09 -6.89
CA PHE A 572 -7.33 9.66 -8.27
C PHE A 572 -6.24 10.09 -9.26
N ASN A 573 -5.19 10.78 -8.79
CA ASN A 573 -4.13 11.36 -9.62
C ASN A 573 -4.69 12.22 -10.76
N LEU A 574 -5.69 13.03 -10.43
CA LEU A 574 -6.31 13.97 -11.35
C LEU A 574 -5.77 15.38 -11.09
N PRO A 575 -5.64 16.22 -12.14
CA PRO A 575 -5.27 17.62 -11.93
C PRO A 575 -6.37 18.31 -11.10
N LEU A 576 -5.93 19.01 -10.04
CA LEU A 576 -6.85 19.81 -9.23
C LEU A 576 -7.41 20.95 -10.09
N PRO A 577 -8.75 21.08 -10.25
CA PRO A 577 -9.33 22.16 -11.03
C PRO A 577 -9.10 23.52 -10.35
N ASP A 578 -8.89 24.55 -11.16
CA ASP A 578 -8.83 25.94 -10.68
C ASP A 578 -10.23 26.42 -10.28
N LEU A 579 -10.48 26.54 -8.98
CA LEU A 579 -11.79 26.83 -8.38
C LEU A 579 -11.87 28.24 -7.78
N ARG A 580 -11.42 29.26 -8.54
CA ARG A 580 -11.54 30.65 -8.11
C ARG A 580 -13.01 31.11 -8.11
N ALA A 581 -13.40 31.92 -7.16
CA ALA A 581 -14.77 32.43 -6.96
C ALA A 581 -14.78 33.94 -6.74
N SER A 582 -14.02 34.71 -7.54
CA SER A 582 -13.87 36.18 -7.39
C SER A 582 -15.14 36.96 -7.74
N ASP A 583 -15.94 36.44 -8.68
CA ASP A 583 -17.23 37.00 -9.10
C ASP A 583 -18.12 35.89 -9.65
N LEU A 584 -19.37 36.22 -9.97
CA LEU A 584 -20.38 35.25 -10.44
C LEU A 584 -19.94 34.51 -11.72
N ALA A 585 -19.27 35.17 -12.65
CA ALA A 585 -18.84 34.53 -13.90
C ALA A 585 -17.70 33.52 -13.65
N TYR A 586 -16.73 33.89 -12.82
CA TYR A 586 -15.67 32.95 -12.38
C TYR A 586 -16.21 31.82 -11.51
N GLN A 587 -17.19 32.10 -10.65
CA GLN A 587 -17.86 31.09 -9.86
C GLN A 587 -18.61 30.08 -10.74
N GLY A 588 -19.32 30.56 -11.79
CA GLY A 588 -19.96 29.66 -12.75
C GLY A 588 -19.00 28.72 -13.46
N VAL A 589 -17.84 29.24 -13.91
CA VAL A 589 -16.79 28.43 -14.50
C VAL A 589 -16.23 27.42 -13.49
N SER A 590 -16.02 27.83 -12.24
CA SER A 590 -15.49 26.97 -11.16
C SER A 590 -16.49 25.86 -10.79
N VAL A 591 -17.78 26.15 -10.73
CA VAL A 591 -18.85 25.16 -10.56
C VAL A 591 -18.83 24.15 -11.71
N GLY A 592 -18.72 24.62 -12.96
CA GLY A 592 -18.62 23.73 -14.11
C GLY A 592 -17.41 22.81 -14.07
N ARG A 593 -16.24 23.34 -13.72
CA ARG A 593 -15.01 22.53 -13.54
C ARG A 593 -15.14 21.50 -12.43
N LEU A 594 -15.71 21.87 -11.27
CA LEU A 594 -15.95 20.95 -10.17
C LEU A 594 -16.93 19.84 -10.58
N ASN A 595 -18.04 20.21 -11.22
CA ASN A 595 -19.05 19.28 -11.70
C ASN A 595 -18.45 18.22 -12.64
N MET A 596 -17.65 18.65 -13.62
CA MET A 596 -17.02 17.76 -14.58
C MET A 596 -15.87 16.93 -13.96
N PHE A 597 -15.16 17.49 -12.98
CA PHE A 597 -14.18 16.74 -12.19
C PHE A 597 -14.85 15.58 -11.43
N MET A 598 -15.96 15.85 -10.73
CA MET A 598 -16.69 14.80 -10.01
C MET A 598 -17.37 13.79 -10.94
N TYR A 599 -17.85 14.22 -12.10
CA TYR A 599 -18.36 13.31 -13.15
C TYR A 599 -17.26 12.34 -13.62
N ARG A 600 -16.04 12.83 -13.79
CA ARG A 600 -14.89 12.01 -14.13
C ARG A 600 -14.58 11.00 -13.02
N VAL A 601 -14.57 11.43 -11.75
CA VAL A 601 -14.35 10.54 -10.58
C VAL A 601 -15.39 9.43 -10.55
N MET A 602 -16.68 9.74 -10.72
CA MET A 602 -17.74 8.73 -10.72
C MET A 602 -17.65 7.77 -11.92
N SER A 603 -17.24 8.27 -13.08
CA SER A 603 -16.99 7.46 -14.28
C SER A 603 -15.83 6.50 -14.08
N GLU A 604 -14.77 6.95 -13.40
CA GLU A 604 -13.61 6.13 -13.04
C GLU A 604 -13.93 5.06 -11.99
N LEU A 605 -14.92 5.32 -11.12
CA LEU A 605 -15.47 4.33 -10.20
C LEU A 605 -16.43 3.33 -10.89
N GLY A 606 -16.69 3.50 -12.19
CA GLY A 606 -17.59 2.64 -12.94
C GLY A 606 -19.08 2.89 -12.68
N CYS A 607 -19.43 3.93 -11.91
CA CYS A 607 -20.81 4.30 -11.65
C CYS A 607 -21.40 5.03 -12.87
N ARG A 608 -22.41 4.46 -13.52
CA ARG A 608 -23.08 5.03 -14.71
C ARG A 608 -24.50 5.44 -14.40
N PRO A 609 -24.91 6.67 -14.73
CA PRO A 609 -26.28 7.10 -14.56
C PRO A 609 -27.18 6.56 -15.70
N HIS A 610 -28.48 6.42 -15.40
CA HIS A 610 -29.52 6.13 -16.39
C HIS A 610 -30.12 7.43 -16.99
N ALA A 611 -30.00 8.53 -16.26
CA ALA A 611 -30.43 9.85 -16.67
C ALA A 611 -29.52 10.92 -16.06
N VAL A 612 -29.51 12.08 -16.70
CA VAL A 612 -28.75 13.26 -16.26
C VAL A 612 -29.70 14.44 -16.15
N ALA A 613 -29.47 15.31 -15.16
CA ALA A 613 -30.19 16.58 -15.02
C ALA A 613 -29.26 17.67 -14.49
N GLY A 614 -29.61 18.91 -14.66
CA GLY A 614 -28.86 20.04 -14.13
C GLY A 614 -29.76 21.10 -13.51
N HIS A 615 -29.22 21.85 -12.56
CA HIS A 615 -29.83 23.06 -12.01
C HIS A 615 -29.07 24.27 -12.55
N SER A 616 -29.77 25.13 -13.33
CA SER A 616 -29.17 26.33 -13.95
C SER A 616 -27.95 25.98 -14.80
N ILE A 617 -26.75 26.54 -14.56
CA ILE A 617 -25.50 26.20 -15.26
C ILE A 617 -25.16 24.69 -15.21
N GLY A 618 -25.70 23.96 -14.23
CA GLY A 618 -25.55 22.51 -14.14
C GLY A 618 -26.16 21.79 -15.35
N GLU A 619 -27.16 22.34 -16.03
CA GLU A 619 -27.73 21.75 -17.24
C GLU A 619 -26.69 21.74 -18.39
N TRP A 620 -25.84 22.76 -18.48
CA TRP A 620 -24.72 22.78 -19.44
C TRP A 620 -23.66 21.73 -19.15
N CYS A 621 -23.39 21.49 -17.84
CA CYS A 621 -22.54 20.39 -17.43
C CYS A 621 -23.13 19.02 -17.82
N GLY A 622 -24.46 18.91 -17.72
CA GLY A 622 -25.20 17.74 -18.22
C GLY A 622 -25.03 17.54 -19.73
N MET A 623 -25.10 18.60 -20.53
CA MET A 623 -24.85 18.54 -21.97
C MET A 623 -23.42 18.06 -22.29
N LEU A 624 -22.42 18.57 -21.56
CA LEU A 624 -21.02 18.09 -21.67
C LEU A 624 -20.90 16.61 -21.31
N ALA A 625 -21.48 16.20 -20.19
CA ALA A 625 -21.43 14.83 -19.70
C ALA A 625 -22.11 13.82 -20.64
N CYS A 626 -23.18 14.27 -21.33
CA CYS A 626 -23.92 13.50 -22.34
C CYS A 626 -23.31 13.56 -23.75
N GLY A 627 -22.14 14.20 -23.93
CA GLY A 627 -21.43 14.27 -25.21
C GLY A 627 -22.04 15.18 -26.27
N MET A 628 -22.95 16.06 -25.90
CA MET A 628 -23.69 16.90 -26.85
C MET A 628 -22.81 17.95 -27.55
N PHE A 629 -21.64 18.26 -27.02
CA PHE A 629 -20.66 19.17 -27.64
C PHE A 629 -19.49 18.41 -28.32
N GLY A 630 -19.55 17.08 -28.46
CA GLY A 630 -18.49 16.28 -29.05
C GLY A 630 -17.17 16.40 -28.31
N ALA A 631 -16.08 16.63 -29.03
CA ALA A 631 -14.72 16.71 -28.44
C ALA A 631 -14.33 18.10 -27.91
N VAL A 632 -15.30 19.01 -27.73
CA VAL A 632 -15.04 20.37 -27.24
C VAL A 632 -14.69 20.34 -25.75
N SER A 633 -13.70 21.13 -25.32
CA SER A 633 -13.29 21.18 -23.90
C SER A 633 -14.30 21.93 -23.03
N VAL A 634 -14.27 21.62 -21.72
CA VAL A 634 -15.07 22.32 -20.71
C VAL A 634 -14.83 23.83 -20.77
N GLU A 635 -13.57 24.25 -20.93
CA GLU A 635 -13.14 25.64 -21.01
C GLU A 635 -13.72 26.34 -22.26
N GLN A 636 -13.82 25.63 -23.39
CA GLN A 636 -14.40 26.20 -24.62
C GLN A 636 -15.90 26.39 -24.48
N VAL A 637 -16.62 25.42 -23.88
CA VAL A 637 -18.07 25.55 -23.65
C VAL A 637 -18.37 26.64 -22.62
N LEU A 638 -17.66 26.63 -21.48
CA LEU A 638 -17.83 27.68 -20.48
C LEU A 638 -17.29 29.04 -20.90
N GLY A 639 -16.41 29.10 -21.90
CA GLY A 639 -15.89 30.31 -22.51
C GLY A 639 -16.96 31.09 -23.32
N VAL A 640 -18.10 30.45 -23.61
CA VAL A 640 -19.32 31.16 -24.13
C VAL A 640 -19.85 32.14 -23.08
N LEU A 641 -19.60 31.87 -21.79
CA LEU A 641 -19.89 32.74 -20.65
C LEU A 641 -18.70 33.67 -20.34
N LYS A 642 -18.15 34.40 -21.28
CA LYS A 642 -16.97 35.24 -21.05
C LYS A 642 -17.10 36.09 -19.78
N PRO A 643 -16.19 36.01 -18.80
CA PRO A 643 -16.16 36.90 -17.67
C PRO A 643 -16.15 38.36 -18.12
N GLY A 644 -17.09 39.16 -17.60
CA GLY A 644 -17.27 40.59 -17.95
C GLY A 644 -18.21 40.89 -19.12
N SER A 645 -18.72 39.88 -19.89
CA SER A 645 -19.78 40.09 -20.90
C SER A 645 -21.18 40.07 -20.29
N LEU A 646 -21.34 39.59 -19.07
CA LEU A 646 -22.62 39.47 -18.35
C LEU A 646 -22.91 40.69 -17.48
N ARG A 647 -22.82 41.91 -18.01
CA ARG A 647 -23.37 43.11 -17.37
C ARG A 647 -24.87 43.12 -17.53
N ILE A 648 -25.60 42.41 -16.70
CA ILE A 648 -27.03 42.65 -16.49
C ILE A 648 -27.09 43.50 -15.24
N ALA A 649 -26.97 44.82 -15.44
CA ALA A 649 -27.10 45.76 -14.35
C ALA A 649 -28.55 45.69 -13.82
N GLU A 650 -28.72 45.75 -12.48
CA GLU A 650 -29.92 46.11 -11.76
C GLU A 650 -30.95 45.01 -11.49
N VAL A 651 -30.62 43.69 -11.64
CA VAL A 651 -31.52 42.60 -11.22
C VAL A 651 -30.92 41.86 -10.03
N THR A 652 -31.66 41.90 -8.91
CA THR A 652 -31.28 41.25 -7.67
C THR A 652 -32.05 39.95 -7.46
N TYR A 653 -31.37 38.90 -6.98
CA TYR A 653 -32.00 37.63 -6.59
C TYR A 653 -32.32 37.59 -5.11
N ILE A 654 -33.52 37.14 -4.78
CA ILE A 654 -34.02 36.93 -3.43
C ILE A 654 -34.48 35.50 -3.28
N ALA A 655 -33.80 34.73 -2.42
CA ALA A 655 -34.27 33.43 -2.03
C ALA A 655 -35.41 33.56 -1.04
N ALA A 656 -36.59 33.08 -1.39
CA ALA A 656 -37.81 33.16 -0.58
C ALA A 656 -38.15 31.75 -0.03
N GLY A 657 -38.43 31.67 1.28
CA GLY A 657 -38.80 30.46 1.99
C GLY A 657 -40.24 30.00 1.74
N ALA A 658 -40.62 29.95 0.43
CA ALA A 658 -41.90 29.49 -0.01
C ALA A 658 -41.82 28.92 -1.45
N GLY A 659 -42.69 27.95 -1.77
CA GLY A 659 -42.79 27.42 -3.14
C GLY A 659 -43.44 28.44 -4.09
N ALA A 660 -43.21 28.25 -5.40
CA ALA A 660 -43.63 29.16 -6.47
C ALA A 660 -45.13 29.50 -6.42
N ALA A 661 -45.98 28.52 -6.20
CA ALA A 661 -47.43 28.72 -6.13
C ALA A 661 -47.87 29.76 -5.08
N ARG A 662 -47.16 29.85 -3.95
CA ARG A 662 -47.43 30.83 -2.90
C ARG A 662 -46.89 32.22 -3.27
N LEU A 663 -45.80 32.28 -4.03
CA LEU A 663 -45.16 33.52 -4.45
C LEU A 663 -45.82 34.16 -5.69
N GLU A 664 -46.53 33.37 -6.53
CA GLU A 664 -47.18 33.88 -7.76
C GLU A 664 -48.12 35.08 -7.50
N SER A 665 -48.91 35.09 -6.40
CA SER A 665 -49.79 36.21 -6.06
C SER A 665 -49.01 37.49 -5.75
N ILE A 666 -47.86 37.34 -5.07
CA ILE A 666 -46.97 38.47 -4.69
C ILE A 666 -46.25 39.02 -5.94
N VAL A 667 -45.69 38.12 -6.74
CA VAL A 667 -44.92 38.49 -7.98
C VAL A 667 -45.85 39.17 -9.01
N ARG A 668 -47.08 38.70 -9.16
CA ARG A 668 -48.01 39.22 -10.14
C ARG A 668 -48.45 40.69 -9.85
N GLU A 669 -48.34 41.15 -8.60
CA GLU A 669 -48.64 42.49 -8.19
C GLU A 669 -47.46 43.48 -8.40
N LEU A 670 -46.27 43.02 -8.67
CA LEU A 670 -45.05 43.82 -8.78
C LEU A 670 -44.53 43.83 -10.23
N PRO A 671 -44.34 44.97 -10.86
CA PRO A 671 -43.87 45.02 -12.24
C PRO A 671 -42.43 44.52 -12.37
N ASP A 672 -42.19 43.76 -13.45
CA ASP A 672 -40.87 43.20 -13.82
C ASP A 672 -40.23 42.27 -12.74
N VAL A 673 -41.02 41.87 -11.73
CA VAL A 673 -40.61 40.83 -10.76
C VAL A 673 -41.00 39.45 -11.29
N ALA A 674 -40.14 38.49 -11.23
CA ALA A 674 -40.36 37.14 -11.74
C ALA A 674 -39.80 36.05 -10.84
N ILE A 675 -40.42 34.87 -10.80
CA ILE A 675 -39.83 33.68 -10.23
C ILE A 675 -38.82 33.11 -11.21
N SER A 676 -37.56 33.10 -10.82
CA SER A 676 -36.48 32.58 -11.66
C SER A 676 -36.20 31.09 -11.40
N HIS A 677 -36.43 30.60 -10.16
CA HIS A 677 -36.26 29.19 -9.81
C HIS A 677 -37.37 28.69 -8.88
N ASP A 678 -38.01 27.61 -9.27
CA ASP A 678 -38.90 26.81 -8.41
C ASP A 678 -38.14 25.57 -7.93
N ASN A 679 -37.46 25.71 -6.78
CA ASN A 679 -36.53 24.68 -6.29
C ASN A 679 -37.26 23.53 -5.60
N CYS A 680 -38.15 23.87 -4.66
CA CYS A 680 -38.93 22.93 -3.88
C CYS A 680 -40.14 23.56 -3.24
N ILE A 681 -40.92 22.82 -2.45
CA ILE A 681 -42.15 23.34 -1.81
C ILE A 681 -41.86 24.43 -0.76
N HIS A 682 -40.63 24.53 -0.27
CA HIS A 682 -40.21 25.48 0.79
C HIS A 682 -39.23 26.54 0.28
N GLN A 683 -38.79 26.50 -0.99
CA GLN A 683 -37.86 27.50 -1.51
C GLN A 683 -38.06 27.76 -3.01
N SER A 684 -38.12 29.05 -3.34
CA SER A 684 -38.01 29.56 -4.70
C SER A 684 -37.08 30.77 -4.73
N ILE A 685 -36.55 31.13 -5.92
CA ILE A 685 -35.78 32.35 -6.11
C ILE A 685 -36.63 33.30 -6.96
N VAL A 686 -36.72 34.51 -6.46
CA VAL A 686 -37.40 35.62 -7.15
C VAL A 686 -36.35 36.62 -7.63
N CYS A 687 -36.43 37.07 -8.85
CA CYS A 687 -35.59 38.14 -9.35
C CYS A 687 -36.42 39.45 -9.49
N ALA A 688 -35.83 40.55 -9.02
CA ALA A 688 -36.45 41.85 -8.99
C ALA A 688 -35.48 42.95 -9.48
N PRO A 689 -35.95 43.89 -10.30
CA PRO A 689 -35.23 45.13 -10.58
C PRO A 689 -34.94 45.88 -9.25
N GLU A 690 -33.90 46.67 -9.18
CA GLU A 690 -33.47 47.39 -7.98
C GLU A 690 -34.62 48.20 -7.35
N ALA A 691 -35.42 48.87 -8.17
CA ALA A 691 -36.58 49.65 -7.73
C ALA A 691 -37.69 48.79 -7.07
N GLN A 692 -37.76 47.50 -7.33
CA GLN A 692 -38.77 46.58 -6.80
C GLN A 692 -38.24 45.70 -5.66
N VAL A 693 -36.98 45.81 -5.29
CA VAL A 693 -36.38 44.98 -4.24
C VAL A 693 -37.09 45.28 -2.89
N GLU A 694 -37.08 46.52 -2.43
CA GLU A 694 -37.67 46.84 -1.11
C GLU A 694 -39.21 46.62 -1.07
N PRO A 695 -39.98 46.99 -2.13
CA PRO A 695 -41.40 46.61 -2.20
C PRO A 695 -41.64 45.09 -2.08
N LEU A 696 -40.81 44.29 -2.72
CA LEU A 696 -40.86 42.81 -2.61
C LEU A 696 -40.55 42.34 -1.19
N LEU A 697 -39.49 42.87 -0.58
CA LEU A 697 -39.09 42.49 0.80
C LEU A 697 -40.17 42.87 1.80
N GLU A 698 -40.81 44.04 1.68
CA GLU A 698 -41.92 44.45 2.53
C GLU A 698 -43.13 43.50 2.39
N ARG A 699 -43.42 43.06 1.18
CA ARG A 699 -44.49 42.10 0.93
C ARG A 699 -44.19 40.74 1.56
N LEU A 700 -42.94 40.22 1.39
CA LEU A 700 -42.49 38.96 1.99
C LEU A 700 -42.55 39.02 3.52
N ARG A 701 -42.18 40.15 4.14
CA ARG A 701 -42.32 40.38 5.60
C ARG A 701 -43.77 40.34 6.06
N ARG A 702 -44.67 40.99 5.33
CA ARG A 702 -46.12 41.01 5.61
C ARG A 702 -46.73 39.61 5.56
N GLU A 703 -46.30 38.79 4.58
CA GLU A 703 -46.75 37.41 4.42
C GLU A 703 -46.00 36.41 5.34
N ARG A 704 -45.09 36.92 6.19
CA ARG A 704 -44.24 36.11 7.10
C ARG A 704 -43.45 35.04 6.32
N ILE A 705 -42.97 35.37 5.14
CA ILE A 705 -42.06 34.51 4.34
C ILE A 705 -40.64 34.91 4.68
N LEU A 706 -39.83 33.94 5.11
CA LEU A 706 -38.41 34.13 5.31
C LEU A 706 -37.74 34.39 3.95
N TYR A 707 -36.77 35.28 3.93
CA TYR A 707 -36.02 35.58 2.70
C TYR A 707 -34.56 35.88 2.99
N GLU A 708 -33.74 35.73 1.93
CA GLU A 708 -32.33 36.12 1.89
C GLU A 708 -32.06 36.83 0.55
N VAL A 709 -31.43 38.00 0.62
CA VAL A 709 -30.97 38.70 -0.58
C VAL A 709 -29.62 38.09 -0.96
N LEU A 710 -29.54 37.50 -2.15
CA LEU A 710 -28.34 36.81 -2.60
C LEU A 710 -27.24 37.82 -2.99
N PRO A 711 -25.96 37.50 -2.76
CA PRO A 711 -24.85 38.44 -2.95
C PRO A 711 -24.45 38.69 -4.39
N PHE A 712 -25.17 38.15 -5.35
CA PHE A 712 -24.88 38.30 -6.76
C PHE A 712 -26.08 38.87 -7.55
N ARG A 713 -25.77 39.57 -8.62
CA ARG A 713 -26.76 40.13 -9.54
C ARG A 713 -26.67 39.44 -10.89
N SER A 714 -27.82 39.04 -11.43
CA SER A 714 -27.89 38.30 -12.70
C SER A 714 -29.33 38.38 -13.21
N GLY A 715 -29.55 38.22 -14.47
CA GLY A 715 -30.89 38.14 -15.06
C GLY A 715 -31.22 36.79 -15.66
N PHE A 716 -30.38 35.78 -15.42
CA PHE A 716 -30.62 34.41 -15.89
C PHE A 716 -31.96 33.88 -15.41
N HIS A 717 -32.60 33.08 -16.25
CA HIS A 717 -33.86 32.44 -15.95
C HIS A 717 -35.03 33.44 -15.74
N SER A 718 -34.95 34.60 -16.40
CA SER A 718 -35.99 35.61 -16.38
C SER A 718 -36.01 36.40 -17.69
N SER A 719 -37.13 37.09 -17.92
CA SER A 719 -37.32 37.99 -19.07
C SER A 719 -36.30 39.14 -19.15
N ALA A 720 -35.64 39.47 -18.04
CA ALA A 720 -34.59 40.51 -18.02
C ALA A 720 -33.40 40.18 -18.95
N LEU A 721 -33.10 38.89 -19.15
CA LEU A 721 -32.03 38.45 -20.06
C LEU A 721 -32.43 38.42 -21.53
N ALA A 722 -33.72 38.46 -21.86
CA ALA A 722 -34.21 38.29 -23.24
C ALA A 722 -33.55 39.24 -24.26
N LYS A 723 -33.20 40.46 -23.85
CA LYS A 723 -32.53 41.48 -24.71
C LYS A 723 -31.07 41.12 -25.05
N HIS A 724 -30.49 40.14 -24.41
CA HIS A 724 -29.07 39.73 -24.57
C HIS A 724 -28.91 38.33 -25.18
N VAL A 725 -30.00 37.60 -25.45
CA VAL A 725 -29.99 36.20 -25.94
C VAL A 725 -29.28 36.06 -27.29
N ASP A 726 -29.39 37.05 -28.19
CA ASP A 726 -28.76 37.00 -29.52
C ASP A 726 -27.24 36.83 -29.45
N SER A 727 -26.59 37.46 -28.47
CA SER A 727 -25.13 37.28 -28.25
C SER A 727 -24.75 35.87 -27.83
N PHE A 728 -25.64 35.17 -27.13
CA PHE A 728 -25.48 33.75 -26.76
C PHE A 728 -25.74 32.84 -27.95
N ALA A 729 -26.73 33.16 -28.79
CA ALA A 729 -27.05 32.43 -30.01
C ALA A 729 -25.84 32.38 -30.96
N ASP A 730 -25.19 33.54 -31.19
CA ASP A 730 -24.01 33.66 -32.04
C ASP A 730 -22.82 32.81 -31.53
N ASN A 731 -22.63 32.76 -30.21
CA ASN A 731 -21.58 31.95 -29.60
C ASN A 731 -21.94 30.46 -29.65
N LEU A 732 -23.21 30.10 -29.42
CA LEU A 732 -23.67 28.70 -29.47
C LEU A 732 -23.56 28.12 -30.88
N ALA A 733 -23.85 28.93 -31.91
CA ALA A 733 -23.72 28.53 -33.30
C ALA A 733 -22.30 28.12 -33.73
N ARG A 734 -21.29 28.44 -32.93
CA ARG A 734 -19.89 28.04 -33.14
C ARG A 734 -19.55 26.67 -32.49
N LEU A 735 -20.43 26.14 -31.64
CA LEU A 735 -20.25 24.86 -30.99
C LEU A 735 -20.98 23.77 -31.78
N PRO A 736 -20.35 22.59 -31.99
CA PRO A 736 -21.05 21.45 -32.55
C PRO A 736 -22.11 20.95 -31.57
N LEU A 737 -23.33 20.70 -32.05
CA LEU A 737 -24.40 20.12 -31.26
C LEU A 737 -24.73 18.72 -31.78
N HIS A 738 -24.73 17.73 -30.88
CA HIS A 738 -25.01 16.33 -31.14
C HIS A 738 -26.13 15.82 -30.23
N VAL A 739 -26.75 14.73 -30.62
CA VAL A 739 -27.72 14.01 -29.79
C VAL A 739 -27.07 13.56 -28.51
N ALA A 740 -27.77 13.66 -27.41
CA ALA A 740 -27.27 13.17 -26.12
C ALA A 740 -27.11 11.64 -26.13
N ASN A 741 -25.97 11.14 -25.65
CA ASN A 741 -25.70 9.70 -25.51
C ASN A 741 -26.36 9.06 -24.27
N LEU A 742 -26.95 9.87 -23.39
CA LEU A 742 -27.75 9.54 -22.22
C LEU A 742 -28.93 10.53 -22.11
N PRO A 743 -30.12 10.12 -21.61
CA PRO A 743 -31.23 11.02 -21.41
C PRO A 743 -30.85 12.21 -20.51
N LEU A 744 -30.74 13.42 -21.10
CA LEU A 744 -30.55 14.66 -20.35
C LEU A 744 -31.92 15.31 -20.19
N TRP A 745 -32.35 15.53 -18.95
CA TRP A 745 -33.61 16.18 -18.61
C TRP A 745 -33.42 17.67 -18.44
N SER A 746 -34.27 18.47 -19.12
CA SER A 746 -34.26 19.92 -19.02
C SER A 746 -35.14 20.42 -17.90
N ALA A 747 -34.62 21.34 -17.08
CA ALA A 747 -35.41 22.05 -16.05
C ALA A 747 -36.37 23.12 -16.62
N THR A 748 -36.28 23.38 -17.91
CA THR A 748 -37.19 24.28 -18.62
C THR A 748 -38.47 23.58 -19.08
N THR A 749 -38.33 22.40 -19.71
CA THR A 749 -39.45 21.62 -20.24
C THR A 749 -39.92 20.50 -19.32
N CYS A 750 -39.13 20.10 -18.33
CA CYS A 750 -39.33 18.93 -17.48
C CYS A 750 -39.45 17.61 -18.28
N THR A 751 -38.78 17.54 -19.43
CA THR A 751 -38.68 16.36 -20.31
C THR A 751 -37.26 16.17 -20.79
N PRO A 752 -36.87 14.99 -21.33
CA PRO A 752 -35.59 14.81 -21.99
C PRO A 752 -35.37 15.81 -23.14
N TYR A 753 -34.10 16.16 -23.38
CA TYR A 753 -33.67 16.97 -24.51
C TYR A 753 -34.09 16.34 -25.85
N PRO A 754 -34.44 17.15 -26.87
CA PRO A 754 -34.75 16.64 -28.19
C PRO A 754 -33.52 16.14 -28.93
N ASP A 755 -33.72 15.38 -30.01
CA ASP A 755 -32.63 14.79 -30.80
C ASP A 755 -32.12 15.74 -31.93
N ALA A 756 -32.96 16.64 -32.44
CA ALA A 756 -32.56 17.51 -33.54
C ALA A 756 -31.70 18.69 -33.06
N PRO A 757 -30.50 18.93 -33.66
CA PRO A 757 -29.60 19.99 -33.23
C PRO A 757 -30.23 21.40 -33.17
N ALA A 758 -31.16 21.69 -34.06
CA ALA A 758 -31.89 22.97 -34.08
C ALA A 758 -32.80 23.12 -32.85
N ASP A 759 -33.47 22.04 -32.44
CA ASP A 759 -34.35 22.03 -31.26
C ASP A 759 -33.52 22.02 -29.96
N ILE A 760 -32.33 21.38 -29.96
CA ILE A 760 -31.39 21.47 -28.86
C ILE A 760 -30.94 22.93 -28.67
N ALA A 761 -30.56 23.63 -29.76
CA ALA A 761 -30.14 25.03 -29.71
C ALA A 761 -31.27 25.94 -29.21
N ALA A 762 -32.50 25.71 -29.70
CA ALA A 762 -33.67 26.46 -29.28
C ALA A 762 -33.98 26.30 -27.81
N LEU A 763 -33.92 25.03 -27.30
CA LEU A 763 -34.13 24.72 -25.87
C LEU A 763 -33.02 25.32 -24.98
N PHE A 764 -31.76 25.25 -25.41
CA PHE A 764 -30.64 25.89 -24.73
C PHE A 764 -30.86 27.40 -24.52
N LEU A 765 -31.31 28.13 -25.58
CA LEU A 765 -31.55 29.55 -25.47
C LEU A 765 -32.78 29.86 -24.59
N ARG A 766 -33.84 29.05 -24.68
CA ARG A 766 -35.00 29.14 -23.78
C ARG A 766 -34.62 28.97 -22.33
N HIS A 767 -33.73 28.02 -22.03
CA HIS A 767 -33.25 27.77 -20.66
C HIS A 767 -32.61 29.01 -20.04
N LEU A 768 -32.01 29.91 -20.84
CA LEU A 768 -31.39 31.14 -20.33
C LEU A 768 -32.40 32.14 -19.79
N VAL A 769 -33.63 32.16 -20.35
CA VAL A 769 -34.65 33.18 -20.08
C VAL A 769 -35.90 32.66 -19.39
N GLU A 770 -36.11 31.35 -19.39
CA GLU A 770 -37.28 30.73 -18.75
C GLU A 770 -36.90 30.21 -17.34
N PRO A 771 -37.87 30.14 -16.43
CA PRO A 771 -37.59 29.66 -15.05
C PRO A 771 -37.03 28.24 -14.98
N VAL A 772 -36.16 28.00 -14.03
CA VAL A 772 -35.71 26.65 -13.63
C VAL A 772 -36.83 25.99 -12.82
N ARG A 773 -37.53 25.05 -13.41
CA ARG A 773 -38.64 24.28 -12.81
C ARG A 773 -38.12 23.01 -12.14
N PHE A 774 -37.17 23.18 -11.20
CA PHE A 774 -36.46 22.04 -10.60
C PHE A 774 -37.39 21.09 -9.82
N ARG A 775 -38.36 21.62 -9.11
CA ARG A 775 -39.37 20.83 -8.39
C ARG A 775 -40.17 19.92 -9.34
N GLU A 776 -40.66 20.47 -10.45
CA GLU A 776 -41.40 19.69 -11.45
C GLU A 776 -40.50 18.71 -12.20
N LEU A 777 -39.27 19.07 -12.48
CA LEU A 777 -38.26 18.22 -13.08
C LEU A 777 -38.04 16.95 -12.22
N ILE A 778 -37.82 17.12 -10.91
CA ILE A 778 -37.60 15.99 -10.00
C ILE A 778 -38.83 15.06 -9.91
N LEU A 779 -40.05 15.63 -9.91
CA LEU A 779 -41.27 14.83 -9.97
C LEU A 779 -41.37 14.04 -11.28
N ALA A 780 -41.11 14.65 -12.41
CA ALA A 780 -41.16 14.01 -13.72
C ALA A 780 -40.11 12.90 -13.86
N MET A 781 -38.89 13.12 -13.37
CA MET A 781 -37.83 12.08 -13.33
C MET A 781 -38.20 10.95 -12.39
N TYR A 782 -38.81 11.24 -11.23
CA TYR A 782 -39.31 10.22 -10.32
C TYR A 782 -40.39 9.35 -10.97
N ASP A 783 -41.32 9.96 -11.71
CA ASP A 783 -42.38 9.25 -12.42
C ASP A 783 -41.82 8.40 -13.59
N ASP A 784 -40.68 8.79 -14.18
CA ASP A 784 -39.90 7.97 -15.14
C ASP A 784 -39.10 6.84 -14.50
N GLY A 785 -39.16 6.70 -13.18
CA GLY A 785 -38.51 5.60 -12.45
C GLY A 785 -37.19 5.96 -11.77
N VAL A 786 -36.74 7.19 -11.76
CA VAL A 786 -35.54 7.59 -11.00
C VAL A 786 -35.84 7.49 -9.51
N ARG A 787 -34.96 6.82 -8.77
CA ARG A 787 -35.08 6.62 -7.31
C ARG A 787 -33.83 7.06 -6.55
N VAL A 788 -32.67 7.06 -7.22
CA VAL A 788 -31.41 7.49 -6.63
C VAL A 788 -30.88 8.71 -7.38
N PHE A 789 -30.70 9.82 -6.67
CA PHE A 789 -30.20 11.08 -7.20
C PHE A 789 -28.82 11.34 -6.62
N VAL A 790 -27.82 11.58 -7.48
CA VAL A 790 -26.44 11.83 -7.07
C VAL A 790 -26.00 13.21 -7.51
N GLN A 791 -25.68 14.09 -6.57
CA GLN A 791 -25.17 15.43 -6.84
C GLN A 791 -23.66 15.42 -7.06
N LEU A 792 -23.22 15.94 -8.22
CA LEU A 792 -21.81 15.89 -8.64
C LEU A 792 -20.91 17.04 -8.17
N GLY A 793 -21.46 18.09 -7.62
CA GLY A 793 -20.75 19.26 -7.09
C GLY A 793 -21.21 19.63 -5.68
N THR A 794 -20.88 20.85 -5.25
CA THR A 794 -21.38 21.42 -3.99
C THR A 794 -22.78 22.01 -4.20
N GLY A 795 -23.55 22.15 -3.12
CA GLY A 795 -24.80 22.86 -3.12
C GLY A 795 -25.96 22.13 -2.44
N SER A 796 -27.14 22.72 -2.52
CA SER A 796 -28.35 22.34 -1.78
C SER A 796 -29.30 21.47 -2.59
N THR A 797 -28.98 21.10 -3.83
CA THR A 797 -29.91 20.40 -4.74
C THR A 797 -30.45 19.10 -4.18
N MET A 798 -29.66 18.35 -3.37
CA MET A 798 -30.14 17.12 -2.73
C MET A 798 -31.17 17.40 -1.63
N SER A 799 -31.02 18.49 -0.91
CA SER A 799 -32.06 18.93 0.06
C SER A 799 -33.36 19.30 -0.63
N PHE A 800 -33.28 19.87 -1.87
CA PHE A 800 -34.48 20.14 -2.65
C PHE A 800 -35.14 18.85 -3.13
N VAL A 801 -34.35 17.83 -3.54
CA VAL A 801 -34.86 16.50 -3.90
C VAL A 801 -35.59 15.87 -2.72
N ASP A 802 -34.95 15.86 -1.52
CA ASP A 802 -35.57 15.34 -0.29
C ASP A 802 -36.88 16.04 0.04
N ASP A 803 -36.92 17.37 -0.10
CA ASP A 803 -38.12 18.18 0.15
C ASP A 803 -39.25 17.92 -0.86
N VAL A 804 -38.93 17.76 -2.13
CA VAL A 804 -39.90 17.45 -3.21
C VAL A 804 -40.45 16.03 -3.07
N LEU A 805 -39.65 15.05 -2.66
CA LEU A 805 -40.00 13.64 -2.62
C LEU A 805 -40.32 13.11 -1.19
N LEU A 806 -40.54 13.96 -0.25
CA LEU A 806 -40.63 13.77 1.23
C LEU A 806 -41.15 12.41 1.70
N ASN A 807 -42.23 11.88 1.11
CA ASN A 807 -42.87 10.62 1.50
C ASN A 807 -42.81 9.53 0.42
N ARG A 808 -41.96 9.73 -0.58
CA ARG A 808 -41.76 8.79 -1.68
C ARG A 808 -40.41 8.05 -1.50
N PRO A 809 -40.30 6.74 -1.76
CA PRO A 809 -39.03 6.03 -1.65
C PRO A 809 -37.97 6.62 -2.62
N HIS A 810 -36.94 7.25 -2.08
CA HIS A 810 -35.82 7.80 -2.83
C HIS A 810 -34.57 7.91 -1.97
N HIS A 811 -33.43 8.14 -2.59
CA HIS A 811 -32.19 8.46 -1.91
C HIS A 811 -31.44 9.58 -2.66
N ALA A 812 -31.21 10.68 -1.96
CA ALA A 812 -30.46 11.83 -2.45
C ALA A 812 -29.04 11.85 -1.86
N ILE A 813 -28.02 11.77 -2.71
CA ILE A 813 -26.63 11.52 -2.31
C ILE A 813 -25.72 12.65 -2.80
N PRO A 814 -25.21 13.53 -1.93
CA PRO A 814 -24.22 14.52 -2.30
C PRO A 814 -22.80 13.93 -2.31
N LEU A 815 -22.00 14.23 -3.36
CA LEU A 815 -20.61 13.81 -3.44
C LEU A 815 -19.62 14.79 -2.77
N VAL A 816 -19.98 16.07 -2.69
CA VAL A 816 -19.12 17.11 -2.11
C VAL A 816 -19.93 17.92 -1.09
N VAL A 817 -19.43 18.00 0.14
CA VAL A 817 -19.98 18.85 1.20
C VAL A 817 -18.86 19.64 1.87
N ALA A 818 -19.08 20.92 2.17
CA ALA A 818 -18.04 21.82 2.68
C ALA A 818 -17.47 21.39 4.05
N GLN A 819 -18.29 20.72 4.87
CA GLN A 819 -17.95 20.34 6.24
C GLN A 819 -17.04 19.11 6.37
N ARG A 820 -16.79 18.39 5.26
CA ARG A 820 -16.03 17.12 5.27
C ARG A 820 -14.90 17.11 4.24
N PRO A 821 -13.80 16.37 4.51
CA PRO A 821 -12.83 16.02 3.49
C PRO A 821 -13.49 15.29 2.32
N GLY A 822 -12.98 15.51 1.11
CA GLY A 822 -13.58 14.95 -0.10
C GLY A 822 -13.62 13.43 -0.11
N MET A 823 -12.53 12.76 0.26
CA MET A 823 -12.45 11.29 0.31
C MET A 823 -13.37 10.69 1.38
N ASP A 824 -13.53 11.32 2.56
CA ASP A 824 -14.51 10.87 3.56
C ASP A 824 -15.94 10.95 3.00
N GLN A 825 -16.28 12.05 2.33
CA GLN A 825 -17.60 12.21 1.73
C GLN A 825 -17.81 11.24 0.55
N LEU A 826 -16.81 11.00 -0.27
CA LEU A 826 -16.88 10.06 -1.40
C LEU A 826 -17.08 8.60 -0.90
N ARG A 827 -16.44 8.20 0.19
CA ARG A 827 -16.67 6.91 0.85
C ARG A 827 -18.10 6.78 1.38
N ARG A 828 -18.63 7.84 1.98
CA ARG A 828 -20.04 7.88 2.44
C ARG A 828 -21.01 7.74 1.28
N ALA A 829 -20.76 8.41 0.18
CA ALA A 829 -21.55 8.28 -1.05
C ALA A 829 -21.43 6.86 -1.63
N GLY A 830 -20.24 6.26 -1.63
CA GLY A 830 -20.03 4.87 -2.01
C GLY A 830 -20.83 3.88 -1.15
N ALA A 831 -20.83 4.06 0.18
CA ALA A 831 -21.64 3.26 1.10
C ALA A 831 -23.15 3.42 0.85
N ALA A 832 -23.62 4.65 0.58
CA ALA A 832 -25.00 4.92 0.22
C ALA A 832 -25.40 4.26 -1.11
N LEU A 833 -24.57 4.35 -2.12
CA LEU A 833 -24.78 3.70 -3.42
C LEU A 833 -24.76 2.18 -3.31
N PHE A 834 -23.88 1.61 -2.48
CA PHE A 834 -23.81 0.17 -2.23
C PHE A 834 -25.14 -0.37 -1.67
N VAL A 835 -25.72 0.27 -0.66
CA VAL A 835 -26.98 -0.24 -0.05
C VAL A 835 -28.15 -0.11 -1.01
N GLU A 836 -28.13 0.82 -1.95
CA GLU A 836 -29.16 0.95 -2.98
C GLU A 836 -28.96 0.00 -4.18
N GLY A 837 -27.82 -0.69 -4.25
CA GLY A 837 -27.57 -1.69 -5.29
C GLY A 837 -26.83 -1.17 -6.50
N ALA A 838 -26.19 -0.01 -6.43
CA ALA A 838 -25.37 0.50 -7.51
C ALA A 838 -24.11 -0.36 -7.70
N SER A 839 -23.68 -0.47 -8.97
CA SER A 839 -22.41 -1.09 -9.34
C SER A 839 -21.33 -0.02 -9.40
N LEU A 840 -20.33 -0.11 -8.52
CA LEU A 840 -19.17 0.77 -8.53
C LEU A 840 -17.96 0.09 -7.85
N ASP A 841 -16.76 0.53 -8.21
CA ASP A 841 -15.50 0.03 -7.63
C ASP A 841 -15.27 0.62 -6.22
N LEU A 842 -15.83 -0.06 -5.22
CA LEU A 842 -15.70 0.32 -3.81
C LEU A 842 -14.29 0.08 -3.25
N ALA A 843 -13.54 -0.83 -3.84
CA ALA A 843 -12.15 -1.10 -3.45
C ALA A 843 -11.27 0.10 -3.78
N ARG A 844 -11.55 0.78 -4.89
CA ARG A 844 -10.81 1.95 -5.34
C ARG A 844 -10.90 3.15 -4.39
N ILE A 845 -11.94 3.22 -3.58
CA ILE A 845 -12.09 4.26 -2.54
C ILE A 845 -11.83 3.71 -1.12
N GLY A 846 -11.32 2.48 -0.99
CA GLY A 846 -10.94 1.89 0.28
C GLY A 846 -12.10 1.42 1.15
N LEU A 847 -13.29 1.22 0.60
CA LEU A 847 -14.44 0.67 1.32
C LEU A 847 -14.52 -0.86 1.29
N MET A 848 -13.93 -1.49 0.30
CA MET A 848 -13.77 -2.94 0.22
C MET A 848 -12.30 -3.27 -0.05
N LYS A 849 -11.82 -4.36 0.52
CA LYS A 849 -10.53 -4.91 0.10
C LYS A 849 -10.72 -5.50 -1.30
N PRO A 850 -9.78 -5.29 -2.25
CA PRO A 850 -9.88 -5.90 -3.57
C PRO A 850 -10.05 -7.41 -3.44
N GLY A 851 -11.16 -7.92 -3.98
CA GLY A 851 -11.42 -9.30 -4.29
C GLY A 851 -10.90 -10.41 -3.36
N ALA A 852 -11.34 -10.42 -2.09
CA ALA A 852 -11.42 -11.67 -1.34
C ALA A 852 -12.64 -11.63 -0.43
N ALA A 853 -13.55 -12.61 -0.57
CA ALA A 853 -14.41 -12.94 0.56
C ALA A 853 -13.51 -13.11 1.80
N PRO A 854 -13.88 -12.64 3.00
CA PRO A 854 -13.08 -12.82 4.19
C PRO A 854 -13.02 -14.31 4.51
N ARG A 855 -12.01 -14.99 3.98
CA ARG A 855 -11.46 -16.19 4.60
C ARG A 855 -10.69 -15.69 5.81
N GLU A 856 -10.94 -16.25 6.98
CA GLU A 856 -10.02 -16.09 8.08
C GLU A 856 -8.63 -16.40 7.53
N ALA A 857 -7.79 -15.39 7.43
CA ALA A 857 -6.41 -15.56 7.01
C ALA A 857 -5.72 -16.31 8.16
N HIS A 858 -5.22 -17.51 7.87
CA HIS A 858 -4.36 -18.25 8.77
C HIS A 858 -2.93 -18.22 8.23
N PRO A 859 -2.24 -17.06 8.28
CA PRO A 859 -0.89 -16.96 7.78
C PRO A 859 0.02 -17.83 8.66
N MET A 860 0.74 -18.73 8.03
CA MET A 860 1.83 -19.45 8.68
C MET A 860 3.12 -18.65 8.54
N LYS A 861 3.94 -18.62 9.60
CA LYS A 861 5.29 -18.09 9.53
C LYS A 861 6.18 -19.06 8.75
N LEU A 862 6.91 -18.54 7.77
CA LEU A 862 7.93 -19.31 7.04
C LEU A 862 9.27 -19.19 7.78
N GLU A 863 9.95 -20.31 7.94
CA GLU A 863 11.27 -20.36 8.56
C GLU A 863 12.33 -20.05 7.49
N LEU A 864 13.06 -18.95 7.66
CA LEU A 864 14.10 -18.51 6.75
C LEU A 864 15.52 -18.96 7.17
N GLY A 865 15.68 -19.64 8.30
CA GLY A 865 16.94 -20.15 8.82
C GLY A 865 16.81 -21.58 9.33
N VAL A 866 17.96 -22.23 9.51
CA VAL A 866 18.07 -23.54 10.13
C VAL A 866 19.02 -23.41 11.32
N PRO A 867 18.52 -23.22 12.55
CA PRO A 867 19.36 -23.15 13.74
C PRO A 867 20.08 -24.47 13.99
N LEU A 868 21.13 -24.45 14.81
CA LEU A 868 21.83 -25.65 15.21
C LEU A 868 20.86 -26.66 15.82
N ILE A 869 20.96 -27.89 15.38
CA ILE A 869 20.14 -29.01 15.86
C ILE A 869 20.56 -29.37 17.28
N ARG A 870 19.64 -29.22 18.22
CA ARG A 870 19.80 -29.64 19.62
C ARG A 870 18.84 -30.76 19.90
N LEU A 871 19.35 -31.86 20.49
CA LEU A 871 18.50 -32.97 20.88
C LEU A 871 17.82 -32.64 22.20
N GLU A 872 16.47 -32.59 22.19
CA GLU A 872 15.67 -32.28 23.37
C GLU A 872 15.74 -33.43 24.43
N HIS A 873 15.85 -34.64 23.92
CA HIS A 873 15.96 -35.84 24.74
C HIS A 873 17.27 -36.54 24.35
N ALA A 874 18.37 -36.21 24.98
CA ALA A 874 19.52 -37.10 24.91
C ALA A 874 19.04 -38.48 25.42
N PRO A 875 19.15 -39.58 24.62
CA PRO A 875 18.92 -40.90 25.15
C PRO A 875 19.83 -40.99 26.35
N LEU A 876 19.25 -41.28 27.57
CA LEU A 876 20.02 -41.53 28.78
C LEU A 876 20.97 -42.69 28.45
N ILE A 877 22.18 -42.36 28.02
CA ILE A 877 23.26 -43.34 27.98
C ILE A 877 23.46 -43.73 29.44
N GLN A 878 22.77 -44.77 29.87
CA GLN A 878 23.09 -45.39 31.17
C GLN A 878 24.57 -45.80 31.04
N PRO A 879 25.44 -45.29 31.88
CA PRO A 879 26.79 -45.81 31.89
C PRO A 879 26.63 -47.29 32.20
N THR A 880 26.85 -48.15 31.19
CA THR A 880 27.02 -49.55 31.42
C THR A 880 28.10 -49.64 32.51
N SER A 881 27.74 -50.16 33.68
CA SER A 881 28.65 -50.38 34.81
C SER A 881 29.89 -51.06 34.22
N SER A 882 30.90 -50.25 34.00
CA SER A 882 32.23 -50.82 33.67
C SER A 882 32.55 -51.89 34.70
N PRO A 883 32.84 -53.13 34.32
CA PRO A 883 33.34 -54.10 35.28
C PRO A 883 34.56 -53.46 35.95
N ALA A 884 34.52 -53.36 37.25
CA ALA A 884 35.57 -52.80 38.04
C ALA A 884 36.91 -53.39 37.57
N LEU A 885 37.72 -52.63 36.91
CA LEU A 885 39.10 -52.92 36.61
C LEU A 885 39.79 -53.07 37.97
N ARG A 886 40.04 -54.31 38.37
CA ARG A 886 40.94 -54.58 39.47
C ARG A 886 42.31 -53.96 39.05
N PRO A 887 42.99 -53.28 39.95
CA PRO A 887 44.33 -52.80 39.68
C PRO A 887 45.27 -53.98 39.58
N GLU A 888 45.68 -54.34 38.36
CA GLU A 888 46.84 -55.12 38.11
C GLU A 888 48.11 -54.30 38.36
N SER A 889 48.91 -54.85 39.20
CA SER A 889 50.19 -54.39 39.72
C SER A 889 51.09 -53.74 38.67
N SER A 890 51.59 -52.57 39.03
CA SER A 890 52.74 -51.88 38.49
C SER A 890 53.78 -52.72 37.80
N ARG A 891 53.94 -52.67 36.54
CA ARG A 891 55.21 -52.88 35.87
C ARG A 891 55.83 -51.54 35.52
N THR A 892 56.87 -51.23 36.28
CA THR A 892 57.82 -50.16 36.07
C THR A 892 58.44 -50.29 34.66
N LEU A 893 58.19 -49.43 33.76
CA LEU A 893 59.01 -49.16 32.60
C LEU A 893 59.69 -47.80 32.83
N ALA A 894 60.97 -47.89 33.16
CA ALA A 894 61.86 -46.72 33.15
C ALA A 894 62.11 -46.32 31.72
N THR A 895 61.67 -45.13 31.36
CA THR A 895 62.23 -44.40 30.22
C THR A 895 62.25 -42.90 30.53
N THR A 896 63.45 -42.44 30.64
CA THR A 896 63.87 -41.06 30.72
C THR A 896 63.53 -40.31 29.44
N ALA A 897 62.58 -39.36 29.51
CA ALA A 897 62.53 -38.10 28.77
C ALA A 897 61.43 -37.24 29.42
N HIS A 898 61.79 -36.21 30.12
CA HIS A 898 60.90 -35.17 30.61
C HIS A 898 60.37 -34.42 29.44
N ASN A 899 59.09 -34.57 29.19
CA ASN A 899 58.37 -33.77 28.17
C ASN A 899 57.48 -32.80 28.95
N ALA A 900 57.90 -31.54 29.01
CA ALA A 900 57.22 -30.44 29.69
C ALA A 900 55.76 -30.27 29.29
N VAL A 901 55.35 -30.72 28.10
CA VAL A 901 54.01 -30.70 27.61
C VAL A 901 53.10 -31.75 28.30
N LEU A 902 53.65 -32.92 28.57
CA LEU A 902 52.91 -33.96 29.30
C LEU A 902 52.73 -33.62 30.81
N ASP A 903 53.68 -32.92 31.41
CA ASP A 903 53.55 -32.44 32.79
C ASP A 903 52.51 -31.34 32.92
N GLN A 904 52.40 -30.46 31.87
CA GLN A 904 51.39 -29.41 31.79
C GLN A 904 50.02 -29.99 31.49
N PHE A 905 49.91 -31.03 30.70
CA PHE A 905 48.67 -31.76 30.42
C PHE A 905 48.15 -32.49 31.66
N ASP A 906 49.01 -33.14 32.43
CA ASP A 906 48.71 -33.83 33.70
C ASP A 906 48.26 -32.78 34.78
N ALA A 907 48.91 -31.62 34.82
CA ALA A 907 48.48 -30.52 35.70
C ALA A 907 47.09 -30.04 35.36
N SER A 908 46.79 -29.84 34.09
CA SER A 908 45.45 -29.41 33.61
C SER A 908 44.36 -30.45 33.89
N LEU A 909 44.70 -31.75 33.77
CA LEU A 909 43.75 -32.82 34.10
C LEU A 909 43.45 -32.89 35.61
N ARG A 910 44.43 -32.57 36.47
CA ARG A 910 44.22 -32.50 37.92
C ARG A 910 43.33 -31.27 38.26
N GLU A 911 43.57 -30.11 37.67
CA GLU A 911 42.72 -28.95 37.88
C GLU A 911 41.28 -29.21 37.44
N ILE A 912 41.04 -29.90 36.35
CA ILE A 912 39.71 -30.28 35.88
C ILE A 912 39.03 -31.26 36.87
N ALA A 913 39.78 -32.25 37.36
CA ALA A 913 39.29 -33.23 38.37
C ALA A 913 38.92 -32.53 39.68
N ASP A 914 39.73 -31.57 40.14
CA ASP A 914 39.50 -30.81 41.37
C ASP A 914 38.30 -29.90 41.21
N ALA A 915 38.11 -29.26 40.03
CA ALA A 915 36.94 -28.45 39.70
C ALA A 915 35.65 -29.29 39.65
N GLN A 916 35.71 -30.49 39.09
CA GLN A 916 34.56 -31.41 39.05
C GLN A 916 34.18 -31.88 40.49
N GLN A 917 35.15 -32.13 41.33
CA GLN A 917 34.92 -32.51 42.70
C GLN A 917 34.34 -31.37 43.55
N ALA A 918 34.78 -30.14 43.31
CA ALA A 918 34.23 -28.95 43.94
C ALA A 918 32.75 -28.70 43.54
N VAL A 919 32.42 -28.91 42.25
CA VAL A 919 31.03 -28.80 41.74
C VAL A 919 30.16 -29.92 42.35
N ALA A 920 30.62 -31.15 42.39
CA ALA A 920 29.91 -32.25 43.03
C ALA A 920 29.66 -32.03 44.54
N GLN A 921 30.67 -31.47 45.27
CA GLN A 921 30.49 -31.08 46.65
C GLN A 921 29.53 -29.89 46.86
N ALA A 922 29.48 -28.94 45.90
CA ALA A 922 28.55 -27.85 45.94
C ALA A 922 27.10 -28.33 45.66
N LEU A 923 26.91 -29.24 44.71
CA LEU A 923 25.63 -29.89 44.45
C LEU A 923 25.11 -30.71 45.63
N ALA A 924 25.98 -31.48 46.32
CA ALA A 924 25.61 -32.25 47.49
C ALA A 924 25.25 -31.38 48.71
N LYS A 925 25.68 -30.11 48.74
CA LYS A 925 25.26 -29.11 49.75
C LYS A 925 23.93 -28.49 49.45
N LEU A 926 23.53 -28.42 48.15
CA LEU A 926 22.24 -27.92 47.72
C LEU A 926 21.07 -28.89 48.04
N ASP A 927 21.35 -30.22 48.06
CA ASP A 927 20.35 -31.25 48.38
C ASP A 927 19.97 -31.32 49.88
N LYS A 928 20.60 -30.54 50.76
CA LYS A 928 20.34 -30.54 52.22
C LYS A 928 19.66 -29.27 52.73
N ALA A 929 19.00 -28.46 51.85
CA ALA A 929 18.18 -27.37 52.32
C ALA A 929 16.81 -27.89 52.79
N PRO A 930 16.23 -27.41 53.89
CA PRO A 930 14.91 -27.83 54.35
C PRO A 930 13.82 -27.42 53.35
N PRO A 931 12.72 -28.18 53.24
CA PRO A 931 11.68 -27.91 52.28
C PRO A 931 11.12 -26.48 52.49
N ALA A 932 11.31 -25.64 51.53
CA ALA A 932 10.70 -24.32 51.53
C ALA A 932 9.20 -24.51 51.50
N THR A 933 8.52 -23.86 52.45
CA THR A 933 7.08 -23.67 52.42
C THR A 933 6.69 -23.21 51.04
N THR A 934 5.73 -23.90 50.39
CA THR A 934 5.19 -23.58 49.08
C THR A 934 4.64 -22.14 49.08
N ARG A 935 5.45 -21.20 48.58
CA ARG A 935 5.03 -19.85 48.26
C ARG A 935 4.36 -19.96 46.87
N ALA A 936 3.17 -19.36 46.74
CA ALA A 936 2.49 -19.31 45.45
C ALA A 936 3.38 -18.60 44.42
N ASP A 937 3.67 -19.26 43.31
CA ASP A 937 4.49 -18.72 42.23
C ASP A 937 3.71 -17.76 41.32
N GLU A 938 2.40 -17.71 41.47
CA GLU A 938 1.50 -16.85 40.67
C GLU A 938 0.31 -16.41 41.55
N ARG A 939 -0.11 -15.15 41.36
CA ARG A 939 -1.29 -14.57 41.98
C ARG A 939 -2.11 -13.87 40.91
N VAL A 940 -3.42 -14.05 40.95
CA VAL A 940 -4.38 -13.35 40.09
C VAL A 940 -5.27 -12.50 41.00
N ASP A 941 -5.25 -11.19 40.81
CA ASP A 941 -6.16 -10.22 41.45
C ASP A 941 -7.18 -9.78 40.42
N ARG A 942 -8.49 -9.89 40.73
CA ARG A 942 -9.56 -9.38 39.89
C ARG A 942 -9.94 -7.98 40.33
N LEU A 943 -9.94 -7.04 39.41
CA LEU A 943 -10.23 -5.65 39.65
C LEU A 943 -11.39 -5.20 38.75
N VAL A 944 -12.27 -4.35 39.31
CA VAL A 944 -13.29 -3.66 38.54
C VAL A 944 -12.82 -2.22 38.38
N LEU A 945 -12.61 -1.81 37.14
CA LEU A 945 -12.18 -0.46 36.75
C LEU A 945 -13.42 0.30 36.26
N SER A 946 -13.84 1.31 37.01
CA SER A 946 -14.94 2.20 36.65
C SER A 946 -14.72 3.55 37.34
N VAL A 947 -15.45 4.58 36.92
CA VAL A 947 -15.46 5.88 37.59
C VAL A 947 -16.00 5.79 39.03
N ASP A 948 -16.90 4.83 39.33
CA ASP A 948 -17.40 4.59 40.68
C ASP A 948 -16.33 3.99 41.60
N THR A 949 -15.44 3.13 41.06
CA THR A 949 -14.37 2.48 41.83
C THR A 949 -13.14 3.39 41.97
N PHE A 950 -12.87 4.19 40.93
CA PHE A 950 -11.74 5.11 40.81
C PHE A 950 -12.22 6.47 40.28
N PRO A 951 -12.76 7.35 41.13
CA PRO A 951 -13.36 8.62 40.68
C PRO A 951 -12.41 9.54 39.92
N GLU A 952 -11.10 9.45 40.16
CA GLU A 952 -10.05 10.20 39.46
C GLU A 952 -9.95 9.88 37.95
N LEU A 953 -10.56 8.81 37.48
CA LEU A 953 -10.59 8.49 36.06
C LEU A 953 -11.37 9.49 35.22
N ILE A 954 -12.26 10.26 35.87
CA ILE A 954 -13.02 11.31 35.18
C ILE A 954 -12.12 12.42 34.66
N ASP A 955 -10.99 12.69 35.38
CA ASP A 955 -9.99 13.69 35.00
C ASP A 955 -9.11 13.23 33.82
N HIS A 956 -9.19 11.94 33.48
CA HIS A 956 -8.46 11.33 32.38
C HIS A 956 -9.38 10.93 31.22
N ALA A 957 -10.49 11.63 31.04
CA ALA A 957 -11.41 11.44 29.93
C ALA A 957 -10.76 11.86 28.59
N LEU A 958 -10.83 10.97 27.59
CA LEU A 958 -10.20 11.23 26.28
C LEU A 958 -11.00 12.20 25.41
N ILE A 959 -12.29 12.36 25.67
CA ILE A 959 -13.18 13.27 24.94
C ILE A 959 -13.63 14.36 25.89
N PRO A 960 -13.20 15.63 25.71
CA PRO A 960 -13.62 16.74 26.55
C PRO A 960 -15.12 17.03 26.30
N GLN A 961 -15.91 16.92 27.37
CA GLN A 961 -17.31 17.29 27.42
C GLN A 961 -17.57 18.19 28.61
N PRO A 962 -18.64 19.01 28.63
CA PRO A 962 -19.04 19.77 29.82
C PRO A 962 -19.21 18.84 31.03
N ASN A 963 -18.90 19.38 32.24
CA ASN A 963 -18.99 18.60 33.50
C ASN A 963 -20.39 18.08 33.82
N ASP A 964 -21.42 18.69 33.29
CA ASP A 964 -22.84 18.33 33.40
C ASP A 964 -23.36 17.44 32.27
N TRP A 965 -22.46 16.92 31.41
CA TRP A 965 -22.86 16.01 30.33
C TRP A 965 -23.49 14.71 30.89
N PRO A 966 -24.66 14.31 30.42
CA PRO A 966 -25.48 13.29 31.11
C PRO A 966 -24.94 11.85 30.98
N ASP A 967 -24.10 11.54 30.00
CA ASP A 967 -23.58 10.20 29.76
C ASP A 967 -22.05 10.19 29.89
N LEU A 968 -21.52 9.55 30.95
CA LEU A 968 -20.11 9.44 31.22
C LEU A 968 -19.34 8.63 30.16
N ALA A 969 -20.00 7.67 29.47
CA ALA A 969 -19.40 6.89 28.40
C ALA A 969 -19.03 7.77 27.19
N ASP A 970 -19.74 8.87 26.96
CA ASP A 970 -19.44 9.82 25.89
C ASP A 970 -18.16 10.64 26.16
N ARG A 971 -17.67 10.67 27.39
CA ARG A 971 -16.38 11.27 27.78
C ARG A 971 -15.22 10.31 27.60
N ALA A 972 -15.48 9.02 27.43
CA ALA A 972 -14.49 7.96 27.29
C ALA A 972 -13.40 7.99 28.37
N PRO A 973 -13.73 7.86 29.67
CA PRO A 973 -12.73 7.81 30.75
C PRO A 973 -11.85 6.58 30.57
N ALA A 974 -10.54 6.74 30.70
CA ALA A 974 -9.55 5.69 30.42
C ALA A 974 -8.50 5.63 31.54
N VAL A 975 -7.97 4.41 31.78
CA VAL A 975 -6.94 4.19 32.79
C VAL A 975 -5.61 4.77 32.30
N PRO A 976 -5.03 5.78 32.99
CA PRO A 976 -3.72 6.32 32.61
C PRO A 976 -2.59 5.33 32.89
N MET A 977 -1.49 5.45 32.15
CA MET A 977 -0.31 4.58 32.30
C MET A 977 0.26 4.61 33.73
N THR A 978 0.24 5.76 34.38
CA THR A 978 0.70 5.93 35.77
C THR A 978 -0.10 5.09 36.76
N MET A 979 -1.42 5.05 36.59
CA MET A 979 -2.30 4.21 37.40
C MET A 979 -2.07 2.72 37.12
N SER A 980 -1.90 2.34 35.86
CA SER A 980 -1.56 0.95 35.46
C SER A 980 -0.26 0.50 36.15
N ILE A 981 0.77 1.33 36.17
CA ILE A 981 2.05 1.05 36.84
C ILE A 981 1.85 0.94 38.38
N ALA A 982 1.03 1.78 38.98
CA ALA A 982 0.72 1.71 40.42
C ALA A 982 0.04 0.39 40.79
N LEU A 983 -0.98 -0.02 40.03
CA LEU A 983 -1.67 -1.30 40.20
C LEU A 983 -0.76 -2.50 40.01
N MET A 984 0.13 -2.48 39.02
CA MET A 984 1.16 -3.53 38.81
C MET A 984 2.13 -3.64 39.98
N ARG A 985 2.56 -2.50 40.55
CA ARG A 985 3.44 -2.47 41.71
C ARG A 985 2.73 -3.05 42.94
N GLU A 986 1.48 -2.72 43.16
CA GLU A 986 0.68 -3.28 44.28
C GLU A 986 0.47 -4.78 44.11
N ALA A 987 0.20 -5.30 42.93
CA ALA A 987 0.06 -6.74 42.69
C ALA A 987 1.38 -7.46 42.96
N ALA A 988 2.50 -6.92 42.55
CA ALA A 988 3.84 -7.46 42.85
C ALA A 988 4.13 -7.45 44.36
N GLN A 989 3.75 -6.39 45.08
CA GLN A 989 3.90 -6.29 46.50
C GLN A 989 3.02 -7.29 47.29
N ARG A 990 1.80 -7.58 46.79
CA ARG A 990 0.89 -8.60 47.37
C ARG A 990 1.39 -10.01 47.09
N LEU A 991 2.11 -10.26 45.98
CA LEU A 991 2.72 -11.55 45.70
C LEU A 991 3.88 -11.86 46.65
N ASP A 992 4.68 -10.87 47.03
CA ASP A 992 5.77 -10.99 47.99
C ASP A 992 5.78 -9.81 49.01
N PRO A 993 4.99 -9.92 50.09
CA PRO A 993 4.86 -8.83 51.09
C PRO A 993 6.16 -8.49 51.83
N GLN A 994 7.19 -9.34 51.77
CA GLN A 994 8.47 -9.11 52.44
C GLN A 994 9.47 -8.32 51.58
N ARG A 995 9.12 -8.02 50.31
CA ARG A 995 9.94 -7.25 49.38
C ARG A 995 9.20 -6.03 48.92
N VAL A 996 9.93 -4.95 48.63
CA VAL A 996 9.37 -3.73 48.05
C VAL A 996 9.72 -3.62 46.57
N ALA A 997 8.74 -3.44 45.74
CA ALA A 997 8.97 -3.19 44.30
C ALA A 997 9.53 -1.76 44.13
N VAL A 998 10.80 -1.67 43.79
CA VAL A 998 11.56 -0.40 43.67
C VAL A 998 11.67 0.07 42.21
N ARG A 999 11.40 -0.80 41.25
CA ARG A 999 11.51 -0.48 39.82
C ARG A 999 10.52 -1.30 38.98
N VAL A 1000 9.95 -0.69 37.99
CA VAL A 1000 9.11 -1.34 36.95
C VAL A 1000 9.75 -1.06 35.60
N GLU A 1001 10.01 -2.10 34.82
CA GLU A 1001 10.67 -2.02 33.50
C GLU A 1001 9.80 -2.67 32.41
N ASN A 1002 9.99 -2.26 31.15
CA ASN A 1002 9.34 -2.86 29.98
C ASN A 1002 7.80 -2.83 30.02
N VAL A 1003 7.23 -1.75 30.56
CA VAL A 1003 5.77 -1.57 30.55
C VAL A 1003 5.30 -1.27 29.13
N GLN A 1004 4.38 -2.11 28.63
CA GLN A 1004 3.75 -1.93 27.33
C GLN A 1004 2.24 -1.85 27.48
N ALA A 1005 1.64 -0.82 26.89
CA ALA A 1005 0.19 -0.70 26.75
C ALA A 1005 -0.20 -0.96 25.31
N ASN A 1006 -0.92 -2.05 25.07
CA ASN A 1006 -1.31 -2.48 23.73
C ASN A 1006 -2.67 -1.92 23.31
N THR A 1007 -3.47 -1.41 24.29
CA THR A 1007 -4.79 -0.82 24.06
C THR A 1007 -5.17 0.11 25.22
N TRP A 1008 -6.12 1.01 24.96
CA TRP A 1008 -6.73 1.81 26.01
C TRP A 1008 -7.76 1.00 26.78
N LEU A 1009 -7.70 1.06 28.12
CA LEU A 1009 -8.70 0.47 29.01
C LEU A 1009 -9.75 1.51 29.31
N TYR A 1010 -10.86 1.51 28.59
CA TYR A 1010 -12.03 2.36 28.88
C TYR A 1010 -12.81 1.80 30.06
N THR A 1011 -13.26 2.66 30.96
CA THR A 1011 -13.85 2.27 32.23
C THR A 1011 -15.35 2.53 32.33
N GLU A 1012 -15.96 2.98 31.22
CA GLU A 1012 -17.41 3.08 31.08
C GLU A 1012 -17.85 2.38 29.77
N PRO A 1013 -18.64 1.31 29.86
CA PRO A 1013 -19.12 0.65 31.09
C PRO A 1013 -17.99 0.03 31.92
N ALA A 1014 -18.23 -0.25 33.21
CA ALA A 1014 -17.25 -0.84 34.14
C ALA A 1014 -16.55 -2.06 33.53
N LEU A 1015 -15.21 -2.07 33.63
CA LEU A 1015 -14.36 -3.10 33.02
C LEU A 1015 -13.79 -4.03 34.10
N GLU A 1016 -14.07 -5.35 34.01
CA GLU A 1016 -13.40 -6.35 34.84
C GLU A 1016 -12.05 -6.73 34.23
N VAL A 1017 -10.98 -6.67 35.03
CA VAL A 1017 -9.61 -6.95 34.62
C VAL A 1017 -8.98 -7.97 35.55
N ASP A 1018 -8.45 -9.08 35.02
CA ASP A 1018 -7.61 -10.02 35.78
C ASP A 1018 -6.16 -9.56 35.70
N MET A 1019 -5.59 -9.13 36.82
CA MET A 1019 -4.21 -8.76 36.94
C MET A 1019 -3.39 -9.93 37.48
N ARG A 1020 -2.43 -10.42 36.68
CA ARG A 1020 -1.61 -11.59 37.06
C ARG A 1020 -0.20 -11.14 37.42
N ALA A 1021 0.19 -11.45 38.67
CA ALA A 1021 1.57 -11.31 39.11
C ALA A 1021 2.22 -12.68 39.20
N LYS A 1022 3.42 -12.81 38.62
CA LYS A 1022 4.22 -14.03 38.61
C LYS A 1022 5.63 -13.73 39.09
N ARG A 1023 6.24 -14.68 39.86
CA ARG A 1023 7.63 -14.57 40.38
C ARG A 1023 8.65 -14.73 39.25
#